data_a6b36cd26c22a6ebd37da50505a3d858
#
_entry.id   a6b36cd26c22a6ebd37da50505a3d858
#
_cell.length_a   1.000
_cell.length_b   1.000
_cell.length_c   1.000
_cell.angle_alpha   90.00
_cell.angle_beta   90.00
_cell.angle_gamma   90.00
#
_symmetry.space_group_name_H-M   'P 1'
#
loop_
_entity.id
_entity.type
_entity.pdbx_description
1 polymer ?
#
loop_
_entity_poly.entity_id
_entity_poly.type
_entity_poly.pdbx_seq_one_letter_code
_entity_poly.pdbx_strand_id
1 'polypeptide(L)'
;MQQLKYNQKMKRIFCVASVFALFFGLNAQNTLLFTEVCVANIDQTIDYSNNYGGWVELYNPNATSVSLDGWYISDDSEFLTRHRLSGYGMLKPGCYQCVFFDHNAADGEYGPDATKQVRFKLDRKGGMLYLSRNGKEVDLSVSYPVSIPRCSYARKSLDADEWQYCGVPTPGGANSGHYAHECLPMPEIDCDSKLFTSGFDVHVQIPSGTTLRYTTDGSTPTLTNGKTSTDGLFPISQTTVLRLRLFSDDKLPSGVVTRTYIYKDRNYYLPIVAVTTDPRNLYDDMIGCYVDGKNGVQGRGSTGKSNLNMDWVRPVNFEYLTADGNMVINQETRFEVAGGWSRHFQPASFKLTAKKLYDGNSHFPQSPFAAKPYCEYQQLMIRNGGNNNRMDGGSRIKDAITQQVLTTSGFYVDAQEYQPVHVFINGKYLAMMNVREPSNRFHGAANYGYDDDEMDSFEYSSHLYHQKSGTREAFDRMIQLSYNADTDEGVERVRELLDTDEFARYMATVCYAGTSDWVLTDNNVKGYRSQDDGKFHFVFFDMDLTWEKTNNVEDLDANDIIYLYRNLKQSKAFRKQFVAAYCILHGSIYTQERCQHVADSICALVKNALAFDNRYTTGTYRKLQETMWEKSHREARIKSLMNSYGFSDSLNVNLSTNCAYARIQIDGVDVPFSKFSGVLFGGMTVSTDVADGYRFIGWRDQHNRWLSHEKECQISSDGTYTAVYERIADEHLSAICINEVCAANDIYVNDYGKRADWIELYNRGQEPVDVAQWFFSDEENNPTKYQIDNSGEASTIIQPNEHLVIWCDGKPSLTQLHLPFKLKNADNNTLALQSADGKWKDSILYHLHSSKESVGRYPDGGINIWTFYHPTIGTHNTRTTYDSAVNNVQDSVIPLTQPDEIENIDYYTIGGIKILKPFTNGIYIKVVRNKNGERRRSKIEKY
;
A
#
# COMPACT_ATOMS: atom_id res chain seq x y z
N MET A 1 18.59 -23.62 18.27
CA MET A 1 19.54 -22.76 18.97
C MET A 1 18.91 -21.47 19.54
N GLN A 2 17.87 -20.90 18.93
CA GLN A 2 17.14 -19.73 19.48
C GLN A 2 16.33 -20.04 20.73
N GLN A 3 15.72 -21.20 20.84
CA GLN A 3 14.95 -21.62 22.02
C GLN A 3 15.80 -21.87 23.28
N LEU A 4 17.06 -22.21 23.10
CA LEU A 4 18.01 -22.35 24.23
C LEU A 4 18.53 -21.00 24.77
N LYS A 5 18.57 -19.96 23.92
CA LYS A 5 18.92 -18.60 24.38
C LYS A 5 17.77 -17.92 25.12
N TYR A 6 16.53 -18.24 24.77
CA TYR A 6 15.34 -17.70 25.45
C TYR A 6 15.20 -18.26 26.88
N ASN A 7 15.44 -19.54 27.04
CA ASN A 7 15.37 -20.18 28.37
C ASN A 7 16.52 -19.81 29.33
N GLN A 8 17.67 -19.39 28.82
CA GLN A 8 18.75 -18.87 29.67
C GLN A 8 18.52 -17.42 30.10
N LYS A 9 17.84 -16.60 29.31
CA LYS A 9 17.43 -15.23 29.68
C LYS A 9 16.34 -15.27 30.80
N MET A 10 15.38 -16.19 30.71
CA MET A 10 14.33 -16.35 31.74
C MET A 10 14.87 -16.85 33.06
N LYS A 11 15.88 -17.74 33.07
CA LYS A 11 16.47 -18.21 34.33
C LYS A 11 17.33 -17.15 35.07
N ARG A 12 17.85 -16.14 34.39
CA ARG A 12 18.56 -15.01 35.02
C ARG A 12 17.62 -13.99 35.66
N ILE A 13 16.41 -13.83 35.14
CA ILE A 13 15.40 -12.89 35.66
C ILE A 13 14.80 -13.42 36.98
N PHE A 14 14.67 -14.74 37.15
CA PHE A 14 14.14 -15.33 38.44
C PHE A 14 15.13 -15.40 39.58
N CYS A 15 16.44 -15.28 39.34
CA CYS A 15 17.45 -15.29 40.41
C CYS A 15 17.79 -13.91 41.00
N VAL A 16 17.38 -12.81 40.35
CA VAL A 16 17.64 -11.45 40.86
C VAL A 16 16.51 -10.93 41.75
N ALA A 17 15.31 -11.48 41.62
CA ALA A 17 14.14 -11.06 42.40
C ALA A 17 14.15 -11.56 43.89
N SER A 18 15.09 -12.43 44.27
CA SER A 18 15.11 -13.03 45.65
C SER A 18 16.17 -12.49 46.60
N VAL A 19 16.96 -11.51 46.20
CA VAL A 19 18.07 -10.98 47.06
C VAL A 19 17.89 -9.51 47.47
N PHE A 20 16.85 -8.81 46.98
CA PHE A 20 16.66 -7.38 47.33
C PHE A 20 15.68 -7.10 48.49
N ALA A 21 15.38 -8.06 49.32
CA ALA A 21 14.44 -7.89 50.45
C ALA A 21 15.08 -7.58 51.81
N LEU A 22 16.34 -7.15 51.87
CA LEU A 22 16.96 -6.83 53.18
C LEU A 22 18.01 -5.71 53.00
N PHE A 23 17.61 -4.48 52.83
CA PHE A 23 18.30 -3.25 53.23
C PHE A 23 17.37 -2.04 53.04
N PHE A 24 16.37 -1.89 53.92
CA PHE A 24 15.72 -0.60 54.10
C PHE A 24 15.99 -0.10 55.53
N GLY A 25 17.12 0.62 55.64
CA GLY A 25 17.44 1.43 56.78
C GLY A 25 17.53 2.91 56.41
N LEU A 26 16.50 3.67 56.72
CA LEU A 26 16.51 5.09 56.98
C LEU A 26 17.42 6.02 56.15
N ASN A 27 16.91 6.45 55.00
CA ASN A 27 17.03 7.82 54.54
C ASN A 27 15.67 8.22 53.94
N ALA A 28 14.95 9.09 54.64
CA ALA A 28 13.74 9.74 54.10
C ALA A 28 14.16 10.74 53.01
N GLN A 29 14.65 10.23 51.89
CA GLN A 29 14.83 11.03 50.69
C GLN A 29 13.52 11.12 49.98
N ASN A 30 13.11 12.33 49.62
CA ASN A 30 11.96 12.71 48.82
C ASN A 30 11.69 11.75 47.66
N THR A 31 10.98 10.67 47.91
CA THR A 31 10.68 9.63 46.88
C THR A 31 9.31 9.93 46.32
N LEU A 32 9.24 10.13 45.01
CA LEU A 32 7.99 10.19 44.26
C LEU A 32 7.36 8.79 44.16
N LEU A 33 6.08 8.71 43.78
CA LEU A 33 5.40 7.45 43.47
C LEU A 33 4.89 7.48 42.04
N PHE A 34 5.02 6.37 41.32
CA PHE A 34 4.14 6.12 40.18
C PHE A 34 2.77 5.70 40.68
N THR A 35 1.70 6.27 40.15
CA THR A 35 0.33 6.02 40.54
C THR A 35 -0.51 5.37 39.49
N GLU A 36 -0.26 5.71 38.19
CA GLU A 36 -1.04 5.22 37.09
C GLU A 36 -0.21 5.18 35.80
N VAL A 37 -0.44 4.17 34.94
CA VAL A 37 0.16 4.03 33.60
C VAL A 37 -0.96 3.77 32.59
N CYS A 38 -1.11 4.62 31.58
CA CYS A 38 -2.07 4.46 30.52
C CYS A 38 -1.35 4.45 29.17
N VAL A 39 -1.09 3.27 28.63
CA VAL A 39 -0.41 3.10 27.33
C VAL A 39 -1.37 3.37 26.17
N ALA A 40 -2.60 2.83 26.26
CA ALA A 40 -3.62 2.92 25.24
C ALA A 40 -4.63 4.04 25.54
N ASN A 41 -4.13 5.27 25.65
CA ASN A 41 -4.92 6.51 25.73
C ASN A 41 -5.50 6.80 24.35
N ILE A 42 -6.72 6.33 24.09
CA ILE A 42 -7.34 6.42 22.75
C ILE A 42 -7.97 7.80 22.55
N ASP A 43 -8.84 8.22 23.48
CA ASP A 43 -9.70 9.40 23.35
C ASP A 43 -10.01 10.09 24.69
N GLN A 44 -9.18 9.85 25.71
CA GLN A 44 -9.46 10.28 27.07
C GLN A 44 -8.79 11.60 27.44
N THR A 45 -7.49 11.71 27.15
CA THR A 45 -6.70 12.89 27.58
C THR A 45 -5.75 13.33 26.47
N ILE A 46 -5.85 14.60 26.09
CA ILE A 46 -4.93 15.24 25.14
C ILE A 46 -3.58 15.47 25.83
N ASP A 47 -2.50 15.13 25.15
CA ASP A 47 -1.12 15.36 25.55
C ASP A 47 -0.64 16.80 25.22
N TYR A 48 0.62 17.09 25.51
CA TYR A 48 1.21 18.41 25.24
C TYR A 48 1.40 18.73 23.75
N SER A 49 1.33 17.71 22.87
CA SER A 49 1.39 17.85 21.42
C SER A 49 0.00 17.89 20.76
N ASN A 50 -1.05 17.98 21.57
CA ASN A 50 -2.46 17.89 21.13
C ASN A 50 -2.82 16.56 20.45
N ASN A 51 -2.19 15.47 20.84
CA ASN A 51 -2.52 14.10 20.46
C ASN A 51 -3.04 13.30 21.68
N TYR A 52 -3.29 12.02 21.51
CA TYR A 52 -3.66 11.09 22.58
C TYR A 52 -2.48 10.15 22.87
N GLY A 53 -1.34 10.71 23.29
CA GLY A 53 -0.15 9.94 23.68
C GLY A 53 -0.38 9.11 24.93
N GLY A 54 0.31 7.97 25.05
CA GLY A 54 0.36 7.23 26.32
C GLY A 54 0.96 8.08 27.44
N TRP A 55 0.65 7.78 28.67
CA TRP A 55 1.15 8.56 29.81
C TRP A 55 1.41 7.71 31.04
N VAL A 56 2.27 8.24 31.91
CA VAL A 56 2.46 7.76 33.29
C VAL A 56 2.24 8.90 34.27
N GLU A 57 1.72 8.59 35.44
CA GLU A 57 1.46 9.59 36.47
C GLU A 57 2.42 9.44 37.64
N LEU A 58 2.93 10.58 38.11
CA LEU A 58 3.77 10.75 39.28
C LEU A 58 2.98 11.47 40.39
N TYR A 59 3.11 11.01 41.62
CA TYR A 59 2.55 11.62 42.80
C TYR A 59 3.65 12.02 43.77
N ASN A 60 3.49 13.18 44.40
CA ASN A 60 4.41 13.65 45.45
C ASN A 60 3.81 13.43 46.87
N PRO A 61 4.23 12.38 47.58
CA PRO A 61 3.79 12.10 48.95
C PRO A 61 4.53 12.94 50.00
N ASN A 62 5.54 13.72 49.60
CA ASN A 62 6.40 14.45 50.52
C ASN A 62 5.71 15.73 51.03
N ALA A 63 6.16 16.22 52.19
CA ALA A 63 5.71 17.49 52.76
C ALA A 63 6.28 18.72 52.03
N THR A 64 7.22 18.52 51.06
CA THR A 64 7.88 19.57 50.29
C THR A 64 7.68 19.35 48.81
N SER A 65 7.74 20.44 48.04
CA SER A 65 7.70 20.36 46.58
C SER A 65 9.01 19.74 46.03
N VAL A 66 8.86 18.92 44.95
CA VAL A 66 9.98 18.24 44.27
C VAL A 66 10.03 18.77 42.83
N SER A 67 11.22 19.19 42.34
CA SER A 67 11.42 19.54 40.95
C SER A 67 11.53 18.26 40.12
N LEU A 68 10.78 18.19 39.02
CA LEU A 68 10.90 17.13 38.00
C LEU A 68 11.92 17.49 36.91
N ASP A 69 12.26 18.78 36.80
CA ASP A 69 13.22 19.23 35.79
C ASP A 69 14.61 18.68 36.05
N GLY A 70 15.18 18.06 35.05
CA GLY A 70 16.51 17.46 35.13
C GLY A 70 16.51 15.99 35.46
N TRP A 71 15.38 15.39 35.88
CA TRP A 71 15.26 13.95 36.00
C TRP A 71 15.24 13.27 34.62
N TYR A 72 15.52 11.98 34.60
CA TYR A 72 15.50 11.16 33.40
C TYR A 72 14.43 10.11 33.51
N ILE A 73 13.74 9.83 32.40
CA ILE A 73 12.80 8.71 32.27
C ILE A 73 13.23 7.80 31.11
N SER A 74 13.18 6.49 31.33
CA SER A 74 13.58 5.48 30.38
C SER A 74 12.73 4.22 30.51
N ASP A 75 12.62 3.46 29.42
CA ASP A 75 12.08 2.08 29.40
C ASP A 75 13.22 1.04 29.34
N ASP A 76 14.47 1.49 29.42
CA ASP A 76 15.67 0.65 29.43
C ASP A 76 16.52 0.93 30.68
N SER A 77 16.75 -0.11 31.47
CA SER A 77 17.56 -0.01 32.70
C SER A 77 19.04 0.22 32.44
N GLU A 78 19.55 -0.13 31.27
CA GLU A 78 20.94 0.08 30.86
C GLU A 78 21.15 1.48 30.21
N PHE A 79 20.07 2.16 29.80
CA PHE A 79 20.10 3.48 29.22
C PHE A 79 19.19 4.47 29.97
N LEU A 80 19.45 4.74 31.23
CA LEU A 80 18.63 5.60 32.09
C LEU A 80 18.53 7.06 31.63
N THR A 81 19.43 7.54 30.78
CA THR A 81 19.44 8.92 30.24
C THR A 81 18.64 9.08 28.96
N ARG A 82 17.78 8.12 28.59
CA ARG A 82 17.04 8.09 27.31
C ARG A 82 16.27 9.37 27.04
N HIS A 83 15.59 9.92 28.06
CA HIS A 83 14.88 11.20 27.93
C HIS A 83 15.02 12.01 29.24
N ARG A 84 15.42 13.28 29.10
CA ARG A 84 15.52 14.21 30.21
C ARG A 84 14.24 15.02 30.33
N LEU A 85 13.58 14.96 31.49
CA LEU A 85 12.40 15.77 31.76
C LEU A 85 12.78 17.24 31.89
N SER A 86 11.98 18.13 31.27
CA SER A 86 12.18 19.57 31.34
C SER A 86 10.84 20.33 31.24
N GLY A 87 10.78 21.49 31.84
CA GLY A 87 9.61 22.38 31.80
C GLY A 87 8.45 21.94 32.73
N TYR A 88 8.63 20.91 33.56
CA TYR A 88 7.60 20.46 34.51
C TYR A 88 7.53 21.33 35.78
N GLY A 89 8.66 21.96 36.15
CA GLY A 89 8.77 22.75 37.37
C GLY A 89 8.62 21.95 38.66
N MET A 90 7.95 22.54 39.63
CA MET A 90 7.82 21.97 40.99
C MET A 90 6.50 21.20 41.18
N LEU A 91 6.58 19.91 41.42
CA LEU A 91 5.43 19.08 41.83
C LEU A 91 5.18 19.28 43.35
N LYS A 92 4.05 19.92 43.68
CA LYS A 92 3.68 20.29 45.04
C LYS A 92 3.30 19.04 45.87
N PRO A 93 3.38 19.14 47.24
CA PRO A 93 2.90 18.09 48.11
C PRO A 93 1.45 17.69 47.78
N GLY A 94 1.19 16.38 47.75
CA GLY A 94 -0.14 15.81 47.49
C GLY A 94 -0.66 15.99 46.09
N CYS A 95 0.16 16.49 45.14
CA CYS A 95 -0.24 16.70 43.76
C CYS A 95 0.23 15.59 42.84
N TYR A 96 -0.48 15.48 41.69
CA TYR A 96 -0.21 14.51 40.62
C TYR A 96 0.34 15.24 39.41
N GLN A 97 1.17 14.53 38.62
CA GLN A 97 1.71 15.05 37.34
C GLN A 97 1.79 13.95 36.31
N CYS A 98 1.08 14.12 35.20
CA CYS A 98 1.22 13.25 34.04
C CYS A 98 2.48 13.56 33.22
N VAL A 99 3.17 12.54 32.79
CA VAL A 99 4.26 12.56 31.83
C VAL A 99 3.78 11.82 30.59
N PHE A 100 3.69 12.52 29.46
CA PHE A 100 3.14 12.00 28.20
C PHE A 100 4.23 11.52 27.25
N PHE A 101 3.92 10.48 26.48
CA PHE A 101 4.82 9.80 25.57
C PHE A 101 4.26 9.84 24.13
N ASP A 102 4.91 10.59 23.26
CA ASP A 102 4.63 10.59 21.83
C ASP A 102 5.91 10.85 21.04
N HIS A 103 6.34 9.87 20.24
CA HIS A 103 7.56 9.99 19.45
C HIS A 103 7.42 10.99 18.28
N ASN A 104 6.18 11.33 17.89
CA ASN A 104 5.89 12.28 16.81
C ASN A 104 5.87 13.74 17.31
N ALA A 105 6.18 13.98 18.56
CA ALA A 105 6.32 15.33 19.06
C ALA A 105 7.44 16.04 18.29
N ALA A 106 7.07 16.98 17.44
CA ALA A 106 8.01 17.72 16.63
C ALA A 106 8.88 18.64 17.48
N ASP A 107 10.10 18.87 17.02
CA ASP A 107 11.08 19.75 17.66
C ASP A 107 10.56 21.18 17.71
N GLY A 108 10.00 21.61 18.85
CA GLY A 108 9.80 23.03 19.16
C GLY A 108 8.72 23.82 18.41
N GLU A 109 8.04 23.23 17.42
CA GLU A 109 7.07 23.97 16.58
C GLU A 109 5.65 24.05 17.14
N TYR A 110 5.31 23.27 18.18
CA TYR A 110 3.91 23.01 18.56
C TYR A 110 3.49 23.56 19.94
N GLY A 111 4.07 24.65 20.36
CA GLY A 111 3.68 25.37 21.57
C GLY A 111 4.67 25.23 22.72
N PRO A 112 4.51 26.07 23.78
CA PRO A 112 5.49 26.19 24.86
C PRO A 112 5.63 24.92 25.72
N ASP A 113 4.64 24.03 25.70
CA ASP A 113 4.63 22.79 26.48
C ASP A 113 5.13 21.56 25.70
N ALA A 114 5.42 21.69 24.41
CA ALA A 114 5.92 20.57 23.60
C ALA A 114 7.25 20.01 24.09
N THR A 115 8.06 20.82 24.78
CA THR A 115 9.32 20.41 25.43
C THR A 115 9.11 19.41 26.59
N LYS A 116 7.89 19.33 27.13
CA LYS A 116 7.53 18.36 28.16
C LYS A 116 7.25 16.97 27.62
N GLN A 117 7.06 16.84 26.32
CA GLN A 117 6.72 15.57 25.66
C GLN A 117 7.89 14.61 25.66
N VAL A 118 7.71 13.40 26.16
CA VAL A 118 8.69 12.31 26.06
C VAL A 118 8.67 11.73 24.67
N ARG A 119 9.86 11.58 24.03
CA ARG A 119 9.99 11.24 22.61
C ARG A 119 10.15 9.75 22.28
N PHE A 120 9.70 8.89 23.15
CA PHE A 120 9.55 7.46 22.85
C PHE A 120 8.15 6.98 23.21
N LYS A 121 7.75 5.81 22.70
CA LYS A 121 6.44 5.23 22.96
C LYS A 121 6.54 4.19 24.07
N LEU A 122 5.48 4.08 24.85
CA LEU A 122 5.28 2.94 25.73
C LEU A 122 4.92 1.69 24.90
N ASP A 123 5.53 0.54 25.24
CA ASP A 123 5.20 -0.71 24.57
C ASP A 123 3.82 -1.21 25.04
N ARG A 124 2.90 -1.38 24.08
CA ARG A 124 1.56 -1.91 24.37
C ARG A 124 1.54 -3.36 24.87
N LYS A 125 2.61 -4.12 24.63
CA LYS A 125 2.76 -5.50 25.13
C LYS A 125 3.14 -5.57 26.61
N GLY A 126 3.37 -4.43 27.24
CA GLY A 126 3.85 -4.32 28.61
C GLY A 126 5.35 -4.01 28.66
N GLY A 127 5.81 -3.53 29.78
CA GLY A 127 7.20 -3.14 29.96
C GLY A 127 7.53 -2.63 31.35
N MET A 128 8.68 -1.97 31.45
CA MET A 128 9.17 -1.29 32.64
C MET A 128 9.42 0.18 32.33
N LEU A 129 9.15 1.05 33.27
CA LEU A 129 9.61 2.43 33.26
C LEU A 129 10.51 2.69 34.45
N TYR A 130 11.55 3.45 34.23
CA TYR A 130 12.57 3.86 35.21
C TYR A 130 12.64 5.37 35.29
N LEU A 131 12.66 5.90 36.48
CA LEU A 131 12.90 7.32 36.77
C LEU A 131 14.23 7.45 37.52
N SER A 132 15.09 8.37 37.09
CA SER A 132 16.41 8.59 37.67
C SER A 132 16.71 10.08 37.79
N ARG A 133 17.21 10.52 38.97
CA ARG A 133 17.65 11.91 39.19
C ARG A 133 19.00 12.24 38.57
N ASN A 134 19.86 11.26 38.44
CA ASN A 134 21.25 11.48 38.01
C ASN A 134 21.64 10.74 36.74
N GLY A 135 20.72 9.94 36.18
CA GLY A 135 20.95 9.11 34.98
C GLY A 135 21.89 7.93 35.20
N LYS A 136 22.21 7.58 36.46
CA LYS A 136 23.13 6.49 36.81
C LYS A 136 22.48 5.41 37.67
N GLU A 137 21.56 5.80 38.51
CA GLU A 137 20.87 4.91 39.47
C GLU A 137 19.37 5.06 39.28
N VAL A 138 18.63 3.96 39.42
CA VAL A 138 17.16 3.95 39.40
C VAL A 138 16.64 4.47 40.72
N ASP A 139 15.94 5.59 40.70
CA ASP A 139 15.26 6.14 41.87
C ASP A 139 13.87 5.52 42.06
N LEU A 140 13.18 5.23 40.94
CA LEU A 140 11.83 4.67 40.96
C LEU A 140 11.59 3.84 39.70
N SER A 141 10.85 2.76 39.79
CA SER A 141 10.43 1.97 38.62
C SER A 141 9.00 1.49 38.76
N VAL A 142 8.36 1.23 37.62
CA VAL A 142 7.04 0.60 37.54
C VAL A 142 7.01 -0.41 36.39
N SER A 143 6.46 -1.58 36.68
CA SER A 143 6.12 -2.58 35.67
C SER A 143 4.67 -2.42 35.28
N TYR A 144 4.37 -2.52 34.00
CA TYR A 144 3.01 -2.49 33.49
C TYR A 144 2.76 -3.64 32.52
N PRO A 145 1.55 -4.24 32.52
CA PRO A 145 1.21 -5.38 31.66
C PRO A 145 0.79 -4.93 30.25
N VAL A 146 0.34 -5.87 29.45
CA VAL A 146 -0.32 -5.62 28.16
C VAL A 146 -1.40 -4.58 28.31
N SER A 147 -1.42 -3.57 27.43
CA SER A 147 -2.38 -2.48 27.50
C SER A 147 -3.78 -2.91 27.03
N ILE A 148 -4.79 -2.36 27.67
CA ILE A 148 -6.19 -2.47 27.29
C ILE A 148 -6.64 -1.08 26.79
N PRO A 149 -7.23 -0.96 25.56
CA PRO A 149 -7.71 0.32 25.08
C PRO A 149 -8.64 1.03 26.06
N ARG A 150 -8.39 2.32 26.30
CA ARG A 150 -9.19 3.16 27.21
C ARG A 150 -9.13 2.74 28.68
N CYS A 151 -8.20 1.87 29.07
CA CYS A 151 -7.95 1.50 30.45
C CYS A 151 -6.51 1.83 30.83
N SER A 152 -6.29 2.07 32.11
CA SER A 152 -4.96 2.22 32.70
C SER A 152 -4.59 1.03 33.55
N TYR A 153 -3.34 0.98 33.99
CA TYR A 153 -2.86 0.12 35.06
C TYR A 153 -2.50 1.01 36.23
N ALA A 154 -3.19 0.89 37.34
CA ALA A 154 -3.20 1.89 38.39
C ALA A 154 -2.96 1.27 39.76
N ARG A 155 -2.28 2.02 40.65
CA ARG A 155 -2.04 1.70 42.04
C ARG A 155 -3.36 1.78 42.81
N LYS A 156 -3.70 0.74 43.56
CA LYS A 156 -4.97 0.68 44.33
C LYS A 156 -4.99 1.61 45.54
N SER A 157 -3.82 1.86 46.12
CA SER A 157 -3.65 2.73 47.31
C SER A 157 -2.26 3.37 47.27
N LEU A 158 -2.12 4.56 47.85
CA LEU A 158 -0.80 5.22 47.98
C LEU A 158 0.09 4.51 48.99
N ASP A 159 -0.49 3.77 49.94
CA ASP A 159 0.23 3.11 51.03
C ASP A 159 0.69 1.69 50.67
N ALA A 160 0.20 1.11 49.62
CA ALA A 160 0.54 -0.24 49.18
C ALA A 160 0.99 -0.26 47.71
N ASP A 161 1.95 -1.13 47.39
CA ASP A 161 2.41 -1.38 46.03
C ASP A 161 1.56 -2.47 45.35
N GLU A 162 0.25 -2.25 45.35
CA GLU A 162 -0.73 -3.13 44.70
C GLU A 162 -1.32 -2.45 43.49
N TRP A 163 -1.20 -3.10 42.30
CA TRP A 163 -1.58 -2.57 41.00
C TRP A 163 -2.63 -3.44 40.32
N GLN A 164 -3.57 -2.79 39.63
CA GLN A 164 -4.61 -3.48 38.85
C GLN A 164 -5.03 -2.63 37.67
N TYR A 165 -5.63 -3.27 36.66
CA TYR A 165 -6.29 -2.52 35.60
C TYR A 165 -7.42 -1.65 36.14
N CYS A 166 -7.50 -0.43 35.63
CA CYS A 166 -8.52 0.53 36.02
C CYS A 166 -9.32 0.93 34.76
N GLY A 167 -10.63 0.73 34.80
CA GLY A 167 -11.54 1.01 33.67
C GLY A 167 -11.87 2.49 33.46
N VAL A 168 -11.49 3.34 34.44
CA VAL A 168 -11.69 4.79 34.40
C VAL A 168 -10.37 5.47 34.75
N PRO A 169 -9.49 5.71 33.78
CA PRO A 169 -8.24 6.45 34.01
C PRO A 169 -8.48 7.84 34.56
N THR A 170 -7.59 8.30 35.45
CA THR A 170 -7.74 9.54 36.21
C THR A 170 -6.53 10.47 36.10
N PRO A 171 -6.10 10.87 34.89
CA PRO A 171 -4.92 11.69 34.73
C PRO A 171 -4.96 13.01 35.52
N GLY A 172 -3.94 13.24 36.34
CA GLY A 172 -3.79 14.41 37.19
C GLY A 172 -4.59 14.36 38.49
N GLY A 173 -5.05 13.18 38.92
CA GLY A 173 -5.84 13.03 40.15
C GLY A 173 -5.75 11.66 40.80
N ALA A 174 -6.48 11.52 41.92
CA ALA A 174 -6.54 10.25 42.63
C ALA A 174 -7.27 9.19 41.82
N ASN A 175 -6.78 7.95 41.86
CA ASN A 175 -7.33 6.84 41.08
C ASN A 175 -8.80 6.56 41.42
N SER A 176 -9.61 6.28 40.37
CA SER A 176 -11.08 6.22 40.47
C SER A 176 -11.64 5.03 41.25
N GLY A 177 -10.84 4.00 41.48
CA GLY A 177 -11.28 2.79 42.18
C GLY A 177 -12.04 1.75 41.32
N HIS A 178 -12.22 1.99 40.00
CA HIS A 178 -12.87 1.02 39.10
C HIS A 178 -11.88 -0.05 38.64
N TYR A 179 -11.44 -0.91 39.55
CA TYR A 179 -10.45 -1.95 39.31
C TYR A 179 -11.09 -3.28 38.93
N ALA A 180 -10.59 -3.93 37.89
CA ALA A 180 -10.98 -5.27 37.52
C ALA A 180 -9.86 -5.99 36.73
N HIS A 181 -10.00 -7.31 36.53
CA HIS A 181 -9.05 -8.13 35.76
C HIS A 181 -9.52 -8.40 34.32
N GLU A 182 -10.83 -8.44 34.13
CA GLU A 182 -11.45 -8.84 32.86
C GLU A 182 -12.29 -7.72 32.28
N CYS A 183 -12.27 -7.58 30.94
CA CYS A 183 -13.19 -6.72 30.22
C CYS A 183 -14.56 -7.39 30.04
N LEU A 184 -15.59 -6.57 29.97
CA LEU A 184 -16.88 -7.00 29.43
C LEU A 184 -16.71 -7.36 27.95
N PRO A 185 -17.50 -8.32 27.43
CA PRO A 185 -17.57 -8.59 25.99
C PRO A 185 -18.07 -7.36 25.24
N MET A 186 -17.80 -7.30 23.93
CA MET A 186 -18.39 -6.26 23.06
C MET A 186 -19.92 -6.35 23.10
N PRO A 187 -20.64 -5.21 23.05
CA PRO A 187 -22.09 -5.23 22.85
C PRO A 187 -22.48 -6.03 21.60
N GLU A 188 -23.35 -7.03 21.75
CA GLU A 188 -23.89 -7.79 20.65
C GLU A 188 -25.08 -7.04 20.03
N ILE A 189 -24.99 -6.77 18.73
CA ILE A 189 -25.96 -6.01 17.95
C ILE A 189 -26.44 -6.85 16.77
N ASP A 190 -27.74 -6.87 16.53
CA ASP A 190 -28.40 -7.73 15.53
C ASP A 190 -28.33 -7.19 14.10
N CYS A 191 -27.86 -5.96 13.91
CA CYS A 191 -27.89 -5.30 12.62
C CYS A 191 -26.60 -4.50 12.36
N ASP A 192 -25.92 -4.84 11.29
CA ASP A 192 -24.76 -4.07 10.81
C ASP A 192 -25.18 -2.74 10.21
N SER A 193 -24.19 -1.85 10.05
CA SER A 193 -24.36 -0.57 9.35
C SER A 193 -24.85 -0.77 7.94
N LYS A 194 -25.81 0.03 7.52
CA LYS A 194 -26.46 -0.13 6.21
C LYS A 194 -27.14 1.15 5.70
N LEU A 195 -27.41 1.15 4.39
CA LEU A 195 -28.37 2.06 3.78
C LEU A 195 -29.81 1.53 4.00
N PHE A 196 -30.77 2.42 4.28
CA PHE A 196 -32.17 2.03 4.45
C PHE A 196 -33.13 3.08 3.90
N THR A 197 -34.35 2.64 3.58
CA THR A 197 -35.45 3.48 3.02
C THR A 197 -36.69 3.52 3.89
N SER A 198 -36.85 2.57 4.81
CA SER A 198 -37.96 2.50 5.79
C SER A 198 -37.40 2.24 7.17
N GLY A 199 -38.01 2.84 8.19
CA GLY A 199 -37.59 2.65 9.58
C GLY A 199 -37.60 1.18 10.00
N PHE A 200 -36.72 0.84 10.92
CA PHE A 200 -36.54 -0.50 11.49
C PHE A 200 -36.00 -0.40 12.92
N ASP A 201 -36.08 -1.45 13.68
CA ASP A 201 -35.57 -1.55 15.03
C ASP A 201 -34.23 -2.27 15.04
N VAL A 202 -33.32 -1.82 15.90
CA VAL A 202 -32.04 -2.46 16.19
C VAL A 202 -32.06 -2.95 17.62
N HIS A 203 -31.68 -4.20 17.84
CA HIS A 203 -31.65 -4.81 19.17
C HIS A 203 -30.20 -5.06 19.61
N VAL A 204 -29.92 -4.68 20.84
CA VAL A 204 -28.63 -4.87 21.50
C VAL A 204 -28.84 -5.70 22.75
N GLN A 205 -28.11 -6.81 22.88
CA GLN A 205 -28.19 -7.64 24.08
C GLN A 205 -27.57 -6.90 25.26
N ILE A 206 -28.30 -6.85 26.39
CA ILE A 206 -27.80 -6.29 27.65
C ILE A 206 -27.61 -7.46 28.63
N PRO A 207 -26.38 -7.94 28.85
CA PRO A 207 -26.11 -9.00 29.80
C PRO A 207 -26.52 -8.63 31.23
N SER A 208 -27.01 -9.60 31.99
CA SER A 208 -27.38 -9.37 33.38
C SER A 208 -26.24 -8.78 34.21
N GLY A 209 -26.53 -7.79 35.05
CA GLY A 209 -25.52 -7.09 35.85
C GLY A 209 -24.70 -6.06 35.08
N THR A 210 -25.10 -5.74 33.83
CA THR A 210 -24.43 -4.69 33.06
C THR A 210 -25.36 -3.50 32.76
N THR A 211 -24.75 -2.35 32.49
CA THR A 211 -25.41 -1.14 32.04
C THR A 211 -24.97 -0.83 30.62
N LEU A 212 -25.89 -0.79 29.67
CA LEU A 212 -25.64 -0.35 28.30
C LEU A 212 -25.76 1.17 28.21
N ARG A 213 -24.64 1.82 27.88
CA ARG A 213 -24.63 3.26 27.56
C ARG A 213 -24.43 3.48 26.08
N TYR A 214 -25.09 4.55 25.58
CA TYR A 214 -25.01 4.90 24.17
C TYR A 214 -24.96 6.38 23.90
N THR A 215 -24.40 6.76 22.74
CA THR A 215 -24.43 8.11 22.18
C THR A 215 -24.87 8.06 20.72
N THR A 216 -25.39 9.17 20.22
CA THR A 216 -25.85 9.33 18.82
C THR A 216 -25.21 10.56 18.14
N ASP A 217 -24.28 11.21 18.79
CA ASP A 217 -23.57 12.40 18.31
C ASP A 217 -22.13 12.12 17.86
N GLY A 218 -21.67 10.86 17.96
CA GLY A 218 -20.31 10.42 17.66
C GLY A 218 -19.36 10.46 18.86
N SER A 219 -19.76 11.01 20.02
CA SER A 219 -18.93 10.97 21.23
C SER A 219 -18.85 9.55 21.82
N THR A 220 -17.77 9.25 22.53
CA THR A 220 -17.59 7.95 23.17
C THR A 220 -18.46 7.82 24.42
N PRO A 221 -19.28 6.74 24.56
CA PRO A 221 -20.01 6.47 25.79
C PRO A 221 -19.04 6.20 26.97
N THR A 222 -19.27 6.92 28.08
CA THR A 222 -18.54 6.75 29.34
C THR A 222 -19.52 6.63 30.51
N LEU A 223 -19.06 6.45 31.73
CA LEU A 223 -19.93 6.47 32.91
C LEU A 223 -20.68 7.80 33.07
N THR A 224 -20.13 8.89 32.57
CA THR A 224 -20.70 10.24 32.69
C THR A 224 -21.22 10.81 31.38
N ASN A 225 -20.87 10.22 30.22
CA ASN A 225 -21.30 10.66 28.90
C ASN A 225 -22.22 9.63 28.23
N GLY A 226 -23.26 10.11 27.55
CA GLY A 226 -24.26 9.31 26.86
C GLY A 226 -25.49 9.00 27.70
N LYS A 227 -26.44 8.27 27.09
CA LYS A 227 -27.70 7.84 27.71
C LYS A 227 -27.59 6.35 28.10
N THR A 228 -28.41 5.93 29.05
CA THR A 228 -28.58 4.53 29.40
C THR A 228 -29.76 3.93 28.63
N SER A 229 -29.56 2.74 28.06
CA SER A 229 -30.67 1.92 27.52
C SER A 229 -31.02 0.83 28.54
N THR A 230 -32.33 0.60 28.74
CA THR A 230 -32.83 -0.40 29.70
C THR A 230 -33.36 -1.65 28.99
N ASP A 231 -33.69 -1.54 27.71
CA ASP A 231 -34.33 -2.60 26.92
C ASP A 231 -33.47 -3.02 25.70
N GLY A 232 -32.42 -2.28 25.39
CA GLY A 232 -31.57 -2.53 24.24
C GLY A 232 -32.23 -2.27 22.88
N LEU A 233 -33.38 -1.59 22.85
CA LEU A 233 -34.16 -1.31 21.65
C LEU A 233 -33.85 0.09 21.11
N PHE A 234 -33.49 0.20 19.83
CA PHE A 234 -33.18 1.46 19.14
C PHE A 234 -33.98 1.57 17.85
N PRO A 235 -35.07 2.32 17.82
CA PRO A 235 -35.84 2.58 16.60
C PRO A 235 -35.05 3.54 15.70
N ILE A 236 -34.74 3.10 14.48
CA ILE A 236 -34.00 3.85 13.46
C ILE A 236 -34.95 4.30 12.37
N SER A 237 -35.21 5.61 12.29
CA SER A 237 -36.11 6.20 11.30
C SER A 237 -35.45 7.31 10.45
N GLN A 238 -34.24 7.70 10.80
CA GLN A 238 -33.44 8.72 10.12
C GLN A 238 -31.96 8.33 10.19
N THR A 239 -31.09 9.01 9.45
CA THR A 239 -29.64 8.78 9.55
C THR A 239 -29.21 8.88 11.00
N THR A 240 -28.63 7.80 11.52
CA THR A 240 -28.27 7.66 12.93
C THR A 240 -26.90 7.03 13.06
N VAL A 241 -26.03 7.66 13.84
CA VAL A 241 -24.81 7.05 14.36
C VAL A 241 -25.11 6.53 15.76
N LEU A 242 -24.85 5.25 15.98
CA LEU A 242 -25.05 4.61 17.29
C LEU A 242 -23.72 4.11 17.81
N ARG A 243 -23.26 4.65 18.93
CA ARG A 243 -22.08 4.17 19.65
C ARG A 243 -22.53 3.57 20.97
N LEU A 244 -22.05 2.36 21.26
CA LEU A 244 -22.51 1.50 22.35
C LEU A 244 -21.32 1.04 23.19
N ARG A 245 -21.53 0.99 24.52
CA ARG A 245 -20.54 0.46 25.46
C ARG A 245 -21.22 -0.12 26.70
N LEU A 246 -20.74 -1.29 27.17
CA LEU A 246 -21.20 -1.94 28.40
C LEU A 246 -20.32 -1.57 29.58
N PHE A 247 -20.95 -1.42 30.74
CA PHE A 247 -20.32 -1.15 32.03
C PHE A 247 -20.86 -2.09 33.10
N SER A 248 -20.04 -2.43 34.08
CA SER A 248 -20.40 -3.15 35.32
C SER A 248 -19.48 -2.72 36.46
N ASP A 249 -19.83 -3.07 37.69
CA ASP A 249 -19.04 -2.74 38.86
C ASP A 249 -17.87 -3.72 39.07
N ASP A 250 -17.93 -4.92 38.48
CA ASP A 250 -17.01 -6.03 38.71
C ASP A 250 -16.06 -6.30 37.51
N LYS A 251 -16.30 -5.68 36.37
CA LYS A 251 -15.47 -5.82 35.16
C LYS A 251 -15.09 -4.49 34.57
N LEU A 252 -13.98 -4.48 33.81
CA LEU A 252 -13.59 -3.33 32.98
C LEU A 252 -14.66 -3.10 31.90
N PRO A 253 -14.88 -1.85 31.49
CA PRO A 253 -15.81 -1.55 30.42
C PRO A 253 -15.48 -2.33 29.14
N SER A 254 -16.49 -2.62 28.34
CA SER A 254 -16.28 -3.20 27.00
C SER A 254 -15.55 -2.24 26.07
N GLY A 255 -15.10 -2.72 24.93
CA GLY A 255 -14.80 -1.87 23.78
C GLY A 255 -16.04 -1.10 23.31
N VAL A 256 -15.86 -0.19 22.35
CA VAL A 256 -16.96 0.62 21.78
C VAL A 256 -17.40 -0.02 20.47
N VAL A 257 -18.69 -0.33 20.34
CA VAL A 257 -19.30 -0.70 19.06
C VAL A 257 -19.88 0.53 18.41
N THR A 258 -19.57 0.76 17.14
CA THR A 258 -20.11 1.85 16.34
C THR A 258 -20.87 1.29 15.15
N ARG A 259 -22.06 1.82 14.89
CA ARG A 259 -22.86 1.54 13.70
C ARG A 259 -23.42 2.83 13.13
N THR A 260 -23.38 2.94 11.80
CA THR A 260 -23.91 4.07 11.07
C THR A 260 -25.04 3.61 10.16
N TYR A 261 -26.27 4.01 10.47
CA TYR A 261 -27.47 3.73 9.66
C TYR A 261 -27.78 4.98 8.84
N ILE A 262 -27.71 4.87 7.51
CA ILE A 262 -27.88 6.01 6.61
C ILE A 262 -29.22 5.92 5.91
N TYR A 263 -30.10 6.88 6.22
CA TYR A 263 -31.36 7.02 5.51
C TYR A 263 -31.13 7.50 4.08
N LYS A 264 -31.71 6.81 3.12
CA LYS A 264 -31.57 7.06 1.69
C LYS A 264 -32.46 8.23 1.26
N ASP A 265 -32.11 9.46 1.70
CA ASP A 265 -32.80 10.71 1.32
C ASP A 265 -32.51 11.11 -0.15
N ARG A 266 -31.51 10.49 -0.75
CA ARG A 266 -31.13 10.61 -2.16
C ARG A 266 -30.49 9.32 -2.66
N ASN A 267 -30.20 9.23 -3.97
CA ASN A 267 -29.61 8.03 -4.54
C ASN A 267 -28.11 7.96 -4.28
N TYR A 268 -27.69 7.37 -3.15
CA TYR A 268 -26.31 6.99 -2.89
C TYR A 268 -26.00 5.68 -3.63
N TYR A 269 -25.24 5.77 -4.69
CA TYR A 269 -24.92 4.65 -5.59
C TYR A 269 -23.42 4.35 -5.68
N LEU A 270 -22.57 5.18 -5.08
CA LEU A 270 -21.16 4.90 -4.86
C LEU A 270 -20.99 4.25 -3.48
N PRO A 271 -19.89 3.53 -3.26
CA PRO A 271 -19.54 3.08 -1.92
C PRO A 271 -19.47 4.25 -0.93
N ILE A 272 -19.61 3.95 0.34
CA ILE A 272 -19.67 4.95 1.40
C ILE A 272 -18.48 4.79 2.35
N VAL A 273 -17.83 5.90 2.63
CA VAL A 273 -16.91 6.08 3.74
C VAL A 273 -17.65 6.82 4.85
N ALA A 274 -17.90 6.16 5.99
CA ALA A 274 -18.45 6.79 7.17
C ALA A 274 -17.38 6.87 8.27
N VAL A 275 -17.17 8.07 8.80
CA VAL A 275 -16.21 8.37 9.86
C VAL A 275 -16.94 8.87 11.08
N THR A 276 -16.73 8.22 12.21
CA THR A 276 -17.39 8.59 13.48
C THR A 276 -16.36 8.85 14.57
N THR A 277 -16.48 10.00 15.23
CA THR A 277 -15.63 10.37 16.37
C THR A 277 -16.34 11.43 17.23
N ASP A 278 -15.81 11.69 18.43
CA ASP A 278 -16.24 12.85 19.23
C ASP A 278 -16.14 14.13 18.37
N PRO A 279 -17.22 14.90 18.20
CA PRO A 279 -17.21 16.14 17.40
C PRO A 279 -16.10 17.12 17.78
N ARG A 280 -15.65 17.14 19.04
CA ARG A 280 -14.54 18.00 19.48
C ARG A 280 -13.23 17.64 18.80
N ASN A 281 -13.00 16.36 18.49
CA ASN A 281 -11.78 15.91 17.76
C ASN A 281 -11.63 16.58 16.40
N LEU A 282 -12.74 16.98 15.78
CA LEU A 282 -12.74 17.57 14.45
C LEU A 282 -12.97 19.08 14.47
N TYR A 283 -13.88 19.58 15.33
CA TYR A 283 -14.45 20.92 15.18
C TYR A 283 -14.24 21.87 16.37
N ASP A 284 -13.61 21.42 17.47
CA ASP A 284 -13.29 22.30 18.59
C ASP A 284 -12.18 23.29 18.20
N ASP A 285 -12.32 24.56 18.59
CA ASP A 285 -11.36 25.61 18.23
C ASP A 285 -9.92 25.34 18.72
N MET A 286 -9.76 24.61 19.84
CA MET A 286 -8.45 24.38 20.47
C MET A 286 -7.84 23.03 20.11
N ILE A 287 -8.66 21.99 20.00
CA ILE A 287 -8.17 20.60 19.78
C ILE A 287 -8.68 19.99 18.47
N GLY A 288 -9.65 20.58 17.80
CA GLY A 288 -10.21 20.05 16.56
C GLY A 288 -9.22 20.13 15.41
N CYS A 289 -9.00 19.02 14.72
CA CYS A 289 -8.05 18.94 13.61
C CYS A 289 -8.66 19.25 12.22
N TYR A 290 -10.00 19.35 12.12
CA TYR A 290 -10.72 19.51 10.85
C TYR A 290 -11.45 20.87 10.75
N VAL A 291 -10.89 21.87 11.39
CA VAL A 291 -11.39 23.25 11.48
C VAL A 291 -10.22 24.22 11.46
N ASP A 292 -10.43 25.45 11.02
CA ASP A 292 -9.38 26.47 11.12
C ASP A 292 -8.90 26.70 12.55
N GLY A 293 -9.83 26.73 13.52
CA GLY A 293 -9.50 26.76 14.94
C GLY A 293 -8.62 27.95 15.38
N LYS A 294 -8.04 27.87 16.58
CA LYS A 294 -7.23 28.93 17.19
C LYS A 294 -5.85 28.49 17.69
N ASN A 295 -5.60 27.19 17.75
CA ASN A 295 -4.41 26.61 18.40
C ASN A 295 -3.36 26.06 17.41
N GLY A 296 -3.57 26.23 16.13
CA GLY A 296 -2.66 25.77 15.08
C GLY A 296 -1.55 26.78 14.74
N VAL A 297 -0.83 26.46 13.68
CA VAL A 297 0.26 27.28 13.13
C VAL A 297 -0.12 27.91 11.79
N GLN A 298 0.62 28.93 11.38
CA GLN A 298 0.53 29.42 10.03
C GLN A 298 1.20 28.43 9.10
N GLY A 299 0.51 28.02 8.04
CA GLY A 299 1.01 27.10 7.03
C GLY A 299 0.67 27.54 5.63
N ARG A 300 0.98 26.70 4.65
CA ARG A 300 0.67 26.94 3.26
C ARG A 300 -0.85 27.01 3.05
N GLY A 301 -1.31 27.98 2.28
CA GLY A 301 -2.71 28.16 1.96
C GLY A 301 -3.55 28.85 3.04
N SER A 302 -2.97 29.19 4.21
CA SER A 302 -3.63 29.96 5.26
C SER A 302 -3.05 31.37 5.37
N THR A 303 -3.93 32.34 5.65
CA THR A 303 -3.53 33.74 5.92
C THR A 303 -3.15 33.98 7.38
N GLY A 304 -3.41 33.00 8.25
CA GLY A 304 -3.13 33.05 9.68
C GLY A 304 -2.92 31.65 10.26
N LYS A 305 -2.92 31.56 11.59
CA LYS A 305 -2.86 30.27 12.29
C LYS A 305 -4.10 29.44 11.99
N SER A 306 -3.90 28.14 11.77
CA SER A 306 -5.00 27.21 11.52
C SER A 306 -4.65 25.82 12.09
N ASN A 307 -5.62 25.17 12.72
CA ASN A 307 -5.51 23.79 13.20
C ASN A 307 -5.38 22.80 12.03
N LEU A 308 -5.90 23.14 10.85
CA LEU A 308 -5.73 22.34 9.63
C LEU A 308 -4.24 22.16 9.23
N ASN A 309 -3.35 23.06 9.67
CA ASN A 309 -1.93 22.96 9.39
C ASN A 309 -1.18 22.04 10.36
N MET A 310 -1.87 21.52 11.37
CA MET A 310 -1.27 20.62 12.37
C MET A 310 -1.37 19.17 11.89
N ASP A 311 -0.33 18.38 12.18
CA ASP A 311 -0.34 16.93 11.94
C ASP A 311 -0.93 16.17 13.15
N TRP A 312 -2.01 16.73 13.71
CA TRP A 312 -2.71 16.14 14.83
C TRP A 312 -3.47 14.89 14.43
N VAL A 313 -3.42 13.92 15.30
CA VAL A 313 -4.04 12.61 15.13
C VAL A 313 -5.30 12.53 15.98
N ARG A 314 -6.35 11.98 15.40
CA ARG A 314 -7.61 11.74 16.11
C ARG A 314 -8.06 10.29 15.94
N PRO A 315 -8.56 9.67 17.02
CA PRO A 315 -9.21 8.36 16.92
C PRO A 315 -10.57 8.53 16.25
N VAL A 316 -10.85 7.66 15.29
CA VAL A 316 -12.16 7.60 14.62
C VAL A 316 -12.57 6.13 14.44
N ASN A 317 -13.86 5.88 14.36
CA ASN A 317 -14.36 4.64 13.78
C ASN A 317 -14.55 4.85 12.28
N PHE A 318 -13.99 3.98 11.49
CA PHE A 318 -14.08 3.97 10.03
C PHE A 318 -14.97 2.82 9.59
N GLU A 319 -15.98 3.13 8.80
CA GLU A 319 -16.86 2.15 8.15
C GLU A 319 -16.80 2.36 6.64
N TYR A 320 -16.69 1.25 5.91
CA TYR A 320 -16.80 1.23 4.45
C TYR A 320 -17.96 0.33 4.06
N LEU A 321 -18.93 0.93 3.38
CA LEU A 321 -20.08 0.21 2.83
C LEU A 321 -19.94 0.15 1.31
N THR A 322 -20.22 -1.01 0.73
CA THR A 322 -20.29 -1.18 -0.72
C THR A 322 -21.39 -0.31 -1.33
N ALA A 323 -21.43 -0.20 -2.66
CA ALA A 323 -22.47 0.55 -3.36
C ALA A 323 -23.90 0.00 -3.08
N ASP A 324 -24.00 -1.29 -2.77
CA ASP A 324 -25.26 -1.94 -2.37
C ASP A 324 -25.64 -1.66 -0.91
N GLY A 325 -24.74 -1.00 -0.16
CA GLY A 325 -24.98 -0.60 1.22
C GLY A 325 -24.58 -1.64 2.26
N ASN A 326 -23.86 -2.70 1.89
CA ASN A 326 -23.34 -3.70 2.82
C ASN A 326 -22.04 -3.21 3.47
N MET A 327 -21.97 -3.33 4.79
CA MET A 327 -20.75 -2.98 5.53
C MET A 327 -19.68 -4.07 5.33
N VAL A 328 -18.49 -3.67 4.88
CA VAL A 328 -17.34 -4.59 4.68
C VAL A 328 -16.13 -4.19 5.53
N ILE A 329 -16.05 -2.95 5.99
CA ILE A 329 -15.05 -2.50 6.98
C ILE A 329 -15.78 -1.80 8.11
N ASN A 330 -15.45 -2.15 9.35
CA ASN A 330 -15.80 -1.41 10.55
C ASN A 330 -14.65 -1.54 11.55
N GLN A 331 -13.89 -0.46 11.71
CA GLN A 331 -12.64 -0.52 12.46
C GLN A 331 -12.32 0.82 13.13
N GLU A 332 -11.88 0.79 14.39
CA GLU A 332 -11.26 1.97 14.99
C GLU A 332 -9.89 2.24 14.38
N THR A 333 -9.63 3.48 14.01
CA THR A 333 -8.44 3.86 13.25
C THR A 333 -7.99 5.28 13.56
N ARG A 334 -6.79 5.62 13.07
CA ARG A 334 -6.20 6.95 13.15
C ARG A 334 -6.67 7.80 11.99
N PHE A 335 -7.18 8.99 12.29
CA PHE A 335 -7.51 10.05 11.34
C PHE A 335 -6.47 11.17 11.41
N GLU A 336 -6.06 11.71 10.26
CA GLU A 336 -5.11 12.80 10.12
C GLU A 336 -5.47 13.63 8.89
N VAL A 337 -5.51 14.97 9.02
CA VAL A 337 -5.72 15.86 7.87
C VAL A 337 -4.53 15.76 6.91
N ALA A 338 -4.81 15.74 5.61
CA ALA A 338 -3.80 15.51 4.58
C ALA A 338 -3.74 16.64 3.55
N GLY A 339 -2.60 16.71 2.85
CA GLY A 339 -2.33 17.73 1.83
C GLY A 339 -1.45 18.87 2.35
N GLY A 340 -0.94 19.70 1.44
CA GLY A 340 -0.27 20.97 1.73
C GLY A 340 -1.27 22.13 1.65
N TRP A 341 -1.29 22.85 0.53
CA TRP A 341 -2.26 23.90 0.24
C TRP A 341 -3.72 23.42 0.26
N SER A 342 -3.97 22.19 -0.20
CA SER A 342 -5.32 21.61 -0.32
C SER A 342 -5.99 21.30 1.02
N ARG A 343 -5.29 21.38 2.17
CA ARG A 343 -5.89 21.32 3.52
C ARG A 343 -6.98 22.38 3.74
N HIS A 344 -6.83 23.53 3.07
CA HIS A 344 -7.78 24.65 3.15
C HIS A 344 -8.87 24.61 2.06
N PHE A 345 -8.91 23.57 1.23
CA PHE A 345 -9.93 23.36 0.21
C PHE A 345 -11.04 22.46 0.75
N GLN A 346 -12.11 23.06 1.23
CA GLN A 346 -13.20 22.31 1.84
C GLN A 346 -14.01 21.45 0.84
N PRO A 347 -14.29 20.20 1.19
CA PRO A 347 -13.83 19.48 2.37
C PRO A 347 -12.33 19.20 2.29
N ALA A 348 -11.63 19.20 3.41
CA ALA A 348 -10.21 18.86 3.44
C ALA A 348 -9.99 17.35 3.20
N SER A 349 -8.86 16.98 2.60
CA SER A 349 -8.43 15.59 2.49
C SER A 349 -7.97 15.06 3.85
N PHE A 350 -8.08 13.74 4.06
CA PHE A 350 -7.60 13.09 5.27
C PHE A 350 -7.09 11.68 4.99
N LYS A 351 -6.26 11.17 5.89
CA LYS A 351 -5.77 9.79 5.90
C LYS A 351 -6.47 9.01 6.99
N LEU A 352 -6.71 7.73 6.71
CA LEU A 352 -7.13 6.73 7.69
C LEU A 352 -6.01 5.69 7.79
N THR A 353 -5.53 5.44 9.01
CA THR A 353 -4.42 4.49 9.23
C THR A 353 -4.80 3.50 10.32
N ALA A 354 -4.88 2.22 9.98
CA ALA A 354 -5.10 1.13 10.93
C ALA A 354 -3.91 1.00 11.88
N LYS A 355 -4.16 0.85 13.16
CA LYS A 355 -3.13 0.70 14.19
C LYS A 355 -3.59 -0.29 15.26
N LYS A 356 -2.73 -1.25 15.58
CA LYS A 356 -2.96 -2.25 16.63
C LYS A 356 -3.32 -1.67 18.00
N LEU A 357 -3.03 -0.39 18.22
CA LEU A 357 -3.35 0.32 19.45
C LEU A 357 -4.87 0.40 19.69
N TYR A 358 -5.67 0.53 18.65
CA TYR A 358 -7.11 0.78 18.74
C TYR A 358 -7.90 -0.54 18.97
N ASP A 359 -7.76 -1.49 18.05
CA ASP A 359 -8.55 -2.72 18.03
C ASP A 359 -7.72 -4.00 17.85
N GLY A 360 -6.40 -3.90 17.84
CA GLY A 360 -5.48 -5.01 17.62
C GLY A 360 -5.10 -5.27 16.18
N ASN A 361 -5.74 -4.62 15.20
CA ASN A 361 -5.49 -4.79 13.77
C ASN A 361 -4.54 -3.73 13.22
N SER A 362 -3.62 -4.14 12.36
CA SER A 362 -2.68 -3.24 11.67
C SER A 362 -3.09 -2.90 10.25
N HIS A 363 -4.09 -3.59 9.70
CA HIS A 363 -4.58 -3.42 8.34
C HIS A 363 -6.11 -3.39 8.32
N PHE A 364 -6.66 -2.83 7.25
CA PHE A 364 -8.08 -2.93 6.96
C PHE A 364 -8.42 -4.33 6.44
N PRO A 365 -9.57 -4.92 6.83
CA PRO A 365 -9.89 -6.31 6.50
C PRO A 365 -10.18 -6.57 5.03
N GLN A 366 -10.45 -5.52 4.27
CA GLN A 366 -10.71 -5.61 2.83
C GLN A 366 -10.15 -4.40 2.08
N SER A 367 -9.80 -4.62 0.81
CA SER A 367 -9.41 -3.56 -0.11
C SER A 367 -10.64 -2.79 -0.61
N PRO A 368 -10.62 -1.45 -0.64
CA PRO A 368 -11.67 -0.67 -1.28
C PRO A 368 -11.53 -0.62 -2.82
N PHE A 369 -10.46 -1.15 -3.40
CA PHE A 369 -10.14 -1.05 -4.82
C PHE A 369 -10.50 -2.34 -5.54
N ALA A 370 -11.44 -2.28 -6.49
CA ALA A 370 -11.86 -3.43 -7.27
C ALA A 370 -10.74 -4.02 -8.14
N ALA A 371 -9.80 -3.19 -8.59
CA ALA A 371 -8.63 -3.64 -9.36
C ALA A 371 -7.55 -4.33 -8.51
N LYS A 372 -7.58 -4.16 -7.18
CA LYS A 372 -6.61 -4.73 -6.23
C LYS A 372 -7.34 -5.35 -5.03
N PRO A 373 -8.24 -6.31 -5.22
CA PRO A 373 -9.09 -6.83 -4.15
C PRO A 373 -8.31 -7.59 -3.07
N TYR A 374 -7.14 -8.11 -3.40
CA TYR A 374 -6.33 -8.96 -2.53
C TYR A 374 -5.22 -8.23 -1.77
N CYS A 375 -5.06 -6.90 -1.98
CA CYS A 375 -4.08 -6.10 -1.25
C CYS A 375 -4.57 -5.74 0.15
N GLU A 376 -3.68 -5.85 1.14
CA GLU A 376 -3.92 -5.39 2.51
C GLU A 376 -3.43 -3.96 2.68
N TYR A 377 -4.33 -3.05 3.02
CA TYR A 377 -3.96 -1.65 3.23
C TYR A 377 -3.91 -1.31 4.73
N GLN A 378 -2.77 -0.79 5.16
CA GLN A 378 -2.64 -0.17 6.48
C GLN A 378 -3.11 1.29 6.46
N GLN A 379 -2.97 1.97 5.34
CA GLN A 379 -3.37 3.38 5.20
C GLN A 379 -4.18 3.59 3.92
N LEU A 380 -5.20 4.45 4.01
CA LEU A 380 -6.00 4.94 2.89
C LEU A 380 -6.00 6.46 2.90
N MET A 381 -5.98 7.08 1.71
CA MET A 381 -6.15 8.51 1.53
C MET A 381 -7.56 8.81 1.05
N ILE A 382 -8.29 9.66 1.74
CA ILE A 382 -9.58 10.19 1.28
C ILE A 382 -9.33 11.60 0.74
N ARG A 383 -9.23 11.69 -0.59
CA ARG A 383 -8.74 12.88 -1.30
C ARG A 383 -9.89 13.74 -1.81
N ASN A 384 -9.81 15.04 -1.60
CA ASN A 384 -10.78 16.03 -2.07
C ASN A 384 -10.58 16.49 -3.53
N GLY A 385 -9.62 15.89 -4.26
CA GLY A 385 -9.26 16.29 -5.63
C GLY A 385 -8.20 17.37 -5.72
N GLY A 386 -7.59 17.79 -4.60
CA GLY A 386 -6.52 18.77 -4.59
C GLY A 386 -6.92 20.10 -5.21
N ASN A 387 -6.11 20.65 -6.13
CA ASN A 387 -6.43 21.90 -6.84
C ASN A 387 -7.72 21.79 -7.67
N ASN A 388 -8.05 20.62 -8.18
CA ASN A 388 -9.30 20.37 -8.90
C ASN A 388 -10.58 20.55 -8.05
N ASN A 389 -10.46 20.63 -6.72
CA ASN A 389 -11.58 20.98 -5.86
C ASN A 389 -12.02 22.45 -6.03
N ARG A 390 -11.12 23.32 -6.47
CA ARG A 390 -11.40 24.75 -6.73
C ARG A 390 -11.34 25.13 -8.20
N MET A 391 -10.43 24.47 -8.95
CA MET A 391 -10.23 24.70 -10.38
C MET A 391 -11.17 23.80 -11.20
N ASP A 392 -11.28 24.04 -12.48
CA ASP A 392 -12.04 23.23 -13.44
C ASP A 392 -13.48 22.92 -12.98
N GLY A 393 -14.13 23.88 -12.32
CA GLY A 393 -15.49 23.73 -11.80
C GLY A 393 -15.62 22.79 -10.61
N GLY A 394 -14.52 22.39 -9.98
CA GLY A 394 -14.52 21.51 -8.81
C GLY A 394 -14.80 20.04 -9.15
N SER A 395 -14.34 19.58 -10.30
CA SER A 395 -14.58 18.20 -10.80
C SER A 395 -14.02 17.10 -9.90
N ARG A 396 -12.92 17.33 -9.19
CA ARG A 396 -12.22 16.41 -8.29
C ARG A 396 -11.68 15.14 -8.94
N ILE A 397 -11.67 15.03 -10.26
CA ILE A 397 -11.39 13.78 -10.99
C ILE A 397 -10.20 13.84 -11.95
N LYS A 398 -9.58 15.00 -12.19
CA LYS A 398 -8.46 15.14 -13.15
C LYS A 398 -7.27 14.25 -12.79
N ASP A 399 -6.87 14.25 -11.51
CA ASP A 399 -5.84 13.36 -11.00
C ASP A 399 -6.21 11.89 -11.21
N ALA A 400 -7.46 11.51 -10.89
CA ALA A 400 -7.96 10.14 -11.07
C ALA A 400 -7.92 9.70 -12.55
N ILE A 401 -8.41 10.53 -13.47
CA ILE A 401 -8.41 10.22 -14.91
C ILE A 401 -6.97 10.05 -15.39
N THR A 402 -6.07 10.97 -15.03
CA THR A 402 -4.67 10.92 -15.48
C THR A 402 -4.00 9.62 -15.04
N GLN A 403 -4.22 9.19 -13.82
CA GLN A 403 -3.64 7.95 -13.29
C GLN A 403 -4.34 6.70 -13.83
N GLN A 404 -5.68 6.70 -13.96
CA GLN A 404 -6.42 5.54 -14.47
C GLN A 404 -6.13 5.24 -15.96
N VAL A 405 -5.84 6.23 -16.78
CA VAL A 405 -5.35 6.00 -18.16
C VAL A 405 -4.05 5.20 -18.14
N LEU A 406 -3.20 5.41 -17.14
CA LEU A 406 -1.94 4.70 -16.96
C LEU A 406 -2.15 3.31 -16.33
N THR A 407 -2.80 3.22 -15.16
CA THR A 407 -2.95 1.95 -14.41
C THR A 407 -3.72 0.89 -15.19
N THR A 408 -4.69 1.30 -16.01
CA THR A 408 -5.44 0.38 -16.87
C THR A 408 -4.72 0.00 -18.18
N SER A 409 -3.48 0.46 -18.39
CA SER A 409 -2.74 0.18 -19.61
C SER A 409 -1.82 -1.04 -19.53
N GLY A 410 -1.46 -1.49 -18.34
CA GLY A 410 -0.40 -2.46 -18.12
C GLY A 410 1.01 -1.90 -18.31
N PHE A 411 1.17 -0.59 -18.46
CA PHE A 411 2.48 0.06 -18.52
C PHE A 411 3.00 0.28 -17.09
N TYR A 412 4.07 -0.40 -16.76
CA TYR A 412 4.57 -0.43 -15.39
C TYR A 412 5.19 0.90 -14.95
N VAL A 413 4.47 1.61 -14.12
CA VAL A 413 4.89 2.78 -13.34
C VAL A 413 4.08 2.75 -12.05
N ASP A 414 4.71 2.92 -10.91
CA ASP A 414 4.02 2.99 -9.62
C ASP A 414 3.02 4.15 -9.61
N ALA A 415 1.74 3.84 -9.67
CA ALA A 415 0.64 4.79 -9.66
C ALA A 415 -0.45 4.37 -8.68
N GLN A 416 -1.28 5.31 -8.27
CA GLN A 416 -2.27 5.08 -7.22
C GLN A 416 -3.61 4.66 -7.81
N GLU A 417 -4.22 3.61 -7.25
CA GLU A 417 -5.60 3.23 -7.53
C GLU A 417 -6.61 4.26 -7.03
N TYR A 418 -7.83 4.15 -7.54
CA TYR A 418 -8.91 5.12 -7.39
C TYR A 418 -10.25 4.46 -7.13
N GLN A 419 -10.97 4.96 -6.11
CA GLN A 419 -12.37 4.60 -5.84
C GLN A 419 -13.15 5.86 -5.42
N PRO A 420 -14.13 6.34 -6.18
CA PRO A 420 -15.00 7.43 -5.75
C PRO A 420 -15.99 6.94 -4.68
N VAL A 421 -16.25 7.77 -3.69
CA VAL A 421 -17.09 7.44 -2.54
C VAL A 421 -17.97 8.60 -2.10
N HIS A 422 -19.10 8.29 -1.49
CA HIS A 422 -19.83 9.23 -0.67
C HIS A 422 -19.21 9.25 0.74
N VAL A 423 -18.86 10.42 1.26
CA VAL A 423 -18.25 10.56 2.59
C VAL A 423 -19.26 11.13 3.57
N PHE A 424 -19.37 10.46 4.73
CA PHE A 424 -20.15 10.91 5.87
C PHE A 424 -19.24 11.11 7.09
N ILE A 425 -19.47 12.16 7.86
CA ILE A 425 -18.83 12.39 9.16
C ILE A 425 -19.92 12.52 10.21
N ASN A 426 -19.86 11.67 11.24
CA ASN A 426 -20.87 11.61 12.30
C ASN A 426 -22.32 11.59 11.75
N GLY A 427 -22.56 10.74 10.74
CA GLY A 427 -23.86 10.59 10.08
C GLY A 427 -24.27 11.74 9.17
N LYS A 428 -23.48 12.78 9.00
CA LYS A 428 -23.77 13.90 8.09
C LYS A 428 -23.00 13.72 6.78
N TYR A 429 -23.70 13.84 5.67
CA TYR A 429 -23.08 13.83 4.36
C TYR A 429 -22.09 15.01 4.22
N LEU A 430 -20.87 14.68 3.84
CA LEU A 430 -19.80 15.66 3.63
C LEU A 430 -19.68 16.06 2.16
N ALA A 431 -19.35 15.07 1.32
CA ALA A 431 -19.12 15.28 -0.11
C ALA A 431 -18.87 13.96 -0.84
N MET A 432 -18.85 13.99 -2.17
CA MET A 432 -18.15 12.98 -2.98
C MET A 432 -16.65 13.23 -2.90
N MET A 433 -15.88 12.23 -2.50
CA MET A 433 -14.42 12.26 -2.44
C MET A 433 -13.83 10.99 -3.06
N ASN A 434 -12.50 10.90 -3.07
CA ASN A 434 -11.79 9.80 -3.73
C ASN A 434 -10.95 9.04 -2.72
N VAL A 435 -11.23 7.74 -2.54
CA VAL A 435 -10.28 6.85 -1.88
C VAL A 435 -9.10 6.64 -2.82
N ARG A 436 -7.91 6.82 -2.33
CA ARG A 436 -6.64 6.62 -3.04
C ARG A 436 -5.71 5.74 -2.22
N GLU A 437 -4.87 4.99 -2.89
CA GLU A 437 -3.75 4.34 -2.25
C GLU A 437 -2.83 5.38 -1.57
N PRO A 438 -2.08 5.00 -0.53
CA PRO A 438 -1.03 5.87 0.00
C PRO A 438 0.05 6.14 -1.06
N SER A 439 0.80 7.23 -0.91
CA SER A 439 1.96 7.56 -1.77
C SER A 439 3.25 7.58 -0.94
N ASN A 440 3.43 6.60 -0.08
CA ASN A 440 4.56 6.50 0.84
C ASN A 440 4.91 5.02 1.07
N ARG A 441 5.71 4.69 2.09
CA ARG A 441 6.10 3.31 2.45
C ARG A 441 4.92 2.32 2.50
N PHE A 442 3.72 2.75 2.89
CA PHE A 442 2.54 1.88 2.92
C PHE A 442 2.06 1.48 1.51
N HIS A 443 2.45 2.20 0.47
CA HIS A 443 2.24 1.77 -0.91
C HIS A 443 3.09 0.54 -1.23
N GLY A 444 4.39 0.59 -0.90
CA GLY A 444 5.30 -0.56 -1.07
C GLY A 444 4.88 -1.76 -0.22
N ALA A 445 4.43 -1.53 1.01
CA ALA A 445 3.93 -2.60 1.86
C ALA A 445 2.70 -3.31 1.26
N ALA A 446 1.72 -2.55 0.75
CA ALA A 446 0.49 -3.11 0.20
C ALA A 446 0.67 -3.80 -1.16
N ASN A 447 1.55 -3.27 -2.03
CA ASN A 447 1.72 -3.76 -3.40
C ASN A 447 2.84 -4.78 -3.55
N TYR A 448 3.91 -4.70 -2.73
CA TYR A 448 5.11 -5.54 -2.85
C TYR A 448 5.42 -6.36 -1.58
N GLY A 449 4.57 -6.27 -0.56
CA GLY A 449 4.78 -7.00 0.70
C GLY A 449 6.02 -6.57 1.47
N TYR A 450 6.51 -5.35 1.29
CA TYR A 450 7.64 -4.81 2.05
C TYR A 450 7.24 -4.57 3.50
N ASP A 451 8.18 -4.78 4.43
CA ASP A 451 7.97 -4.43 5.83
C ASP A 451 7.98 -2.91 5.99
N ASP A 452 6.86 -2.32 6.42
CA ASP A 452 6.71 -0.87 6.51
C ASP A 452 7.60 -0.22 7.59
N ASP A 453 8.13 -0.99 8.54
CA ASP A 453 9.08 -0.53 9.55
C ASP A 453 10.55 -0.61 9.05
N GLU A 454 10.84 -1.38 8.00
CA GLU A 454 12.16 -1.58 7.41
C GLU A 454 12.28 -0.95 6.00
N MET A 455 11.77 0.27 5.85
CA MET A 455 11.82 1.01 4.58
C MET A 455 12.45 2.38 4.72
N ASP A 456 13.31 2.71 3.75
CA ASP A 456 13.70 4.09 3.49
C ASP A 456 12.61 4.74 2.63
N SER A 457 12.05 5.86 3.06
CA SER A 457 11.11 6.63 2.26
C SER A 457 11.32 8.13 2.40
N PHE A 458 11.09 8.85 1.32
CA PHE A 458 11.34 10.29 1.24
C PHE A 458 10.25 11.02 0.46
N GLU A 459 10.24 12.33 0.63
CA GLU A 459 9.38 13.27 -0.09
C GLU A 459 10.14 14.56 -0.38
N TYR A 460 10.10 15.02 -1.61
CA TYR A 460 10.40 16.42 -1.93
C TYR A 460 9.12 17.24 -1.81
N SER A 461 9.16 18.22 -0.92
CA SER A 461 8.06 19.17 -0.71
C SER A 461 8.63 20.53 -0.37
N SER A 462 8.15 21.59 -1.01
CA SER A 462 8.59 22.95 -0.76
C SER A 462 10.08 23.19 -1.04
N HIS A 463 10.63 22.60 -2.08
CA HIS A 463 12.05 22.66 -2.44
C HIS A 463 13.00 21.94 -1.44
N LEU A 464 12.46 21.13 -0.54
CA LEU A 464 13.25 20.45 0.47
C LEU A 464 13.03 18.94 0.41
N TYR A 465 14.13 18.21 0.61
CA TYR A 465 14.10 16.78 0.86
C TYR A 465 13.67 16.53 2.31
N HIS A 466 12.70 15.64 2.49
CA HIS A 466 12.22 15.19 3.79
C HIS A 466 12.33 13.67 3.90
N GLN A 467 13.18 13.19 4.81
CA GLN A 467 13.17 11.78 5.19
C GLN A 467 11.88 11.46 5.94
N LYS A 468 11.12 10.46 5.53
CA LYS A 468 9.84 10.05 6.14
C LYS A 468 9.96 8.77 6.97
N SER A 469 10.82 7.85 6.57
CA SER A 469 11.21 6.66 7.33
C SER A 469 12.61 6.19 6.93
N GLY A 470 13.26 5.41 7.78
CA GLY A 470 14.60 4.89 7.54
C GLY A 470 15.69 5.97 7.49
N THR A 471 16.67 5.79 6.62
CA THR A 471 17.83 6.68 6.46
C THR A 471 17.96 7.23 5.04
N ARG A 472 18.79 8.28 4.88
CA ARG A 472 19.10 8.86 3.58
C ARG A 472 20.32 8.18 2.90
N GLU A 473 21.01 7.31 3.60
CA GLU A 473 22.33 6.79 3.16
C GLU A 473 22.27 6.10 1.79
N ALA A 474 21.27 5.24 1.56
CA ALA A 474 21.11 4.56 0.28
C ALA A 474 20.75 5.55 -0.85
N PHE A 475 19.95 6.58 -0.55
CA PHE A 475 19.61 7.63 -1.50
C PHE A 475 20.84 8.43 -1.91
N ASP A 476 21.63 8.89 -0.95
CA ASP A 476 22.88 9.62 -1.23
C ASP A 476 23.88 8.77 -2.01
N ARG A 477 23.98 7.46 -1.69
CA ARG A 477 24.81 6.52 -2.45
C ARG A 477 24.33 6.37 -3.89
N MET A 478 23.02 6.24 -4.12
CA MET A 478 22.45 6.17 -5.47
C MET A 478 22.81 7.40 -6.31
N ILE A 479 22.67 8.59 -5.73
CA ILE A 479 23.06 9.85 -6.39
C ILE A 479 24.56 9.87 -6.71
N GLN A 480 25.43 9.46 -5.76
CA GLN A 480 26.88 9.39 -5.99
C GLN A 480 27.24 8.40 -7.10
N LEU A 481 26.65 7.23 -7.14
CA LEU A 481 26.90 6.25 -8.19
C LEU A 481 26.52 6.77 -9.57
N SER A 482 25.46 7.59 -9.65
CA SER A 482 24.97 8.14 -10.90
C SER A 482 25.98 9.07 -11.61
N TYR A 483 26.92 9.68 -10.90
CA TYR A 483 27.94 10.56 -11.51
C TYR A 483 28.87 9.84 -12.51
N ASN A 484 28.88 8.50 -12.48
CA ASN A 484 29.68 7.68 -13.42
C ASN A 484 28.76 6.84 -14.34
N ALA A 485 27.51 7.24 -14.54
CA ALA A 485 26.53 6.50 -15.34
C ALA A 485 26.61 6.82 -16.85
N ASP A 486 27.70 7.39 -17.31
CA ASP A 486 28.04 7.59 -18.74
C ASP A 486 28.51 6.30 -19.43
N THR A 487 28.80 5.25 -18.67
CA THR A 487 29.20 3.92 -19.15
C THR A 487 28.15 2.87 -18.74
N ASP A 488 28.08 1.75 -19.46
CA ASP A 488 27.20 0.64 -19.12
C ASP A 488 27.52 0.07 -17.73
N GLU A 489 28.81 -0.03 -17.36
CA GLU A 489 29.23 -0.45 -16.02
C GLU A 489 28.80 0.54 -14.94
N GLY A 490 28.81 1.85 -15.22
CA GLY A 490 28.32 2.87 -14.30
C GLY A 490 26.82 2.76 -14.07
N VAL A 491 26.04 2.49 -15.12
CA VAL A 491 24.59 2.23 -15.02
C VAL A 491 24.32 0.99 -14.19
N GLU A 492 25.05 -0.11 -14.40
CA GLU A 492 24.86 -1.34 -13.62
C GLU A 492 25.09 -1.13 -12.11
N ARG A 493 26.02 -0.25 -11.74
CA ARG A 493 26.22 0.12 -10.33
C ARG A 493 25.03 0.92 -9.76
N VAL A 494 24.40 1.78 -10.55
CA VAL A 494 23.16 2.47 -10.14
C VAL A 494 22.04 1.47 -9.99
N ARG A 495 21.99 0.43 -10.82
CA ARG A 495 20.99 -0.66 -10.77
C ARG A 495 21.02 -1.48 -9.49
N GLU A 496 22.11 -1.41 -8.70
CA GLU A 496 22.13 -1.98 -7.34
C GLU A 496 21.03 -1.37 -6.43
N LEU A 497 20.68 -0.08 -6.64
CA LEU A 497 19.78 0.69 -5.80
C LEU A 497 18.55 1.23 -6.52
N LEU A 498 18.50 1.15 -7.86
CA LEU A 498 17.44 1.74 -8.69
C LEU A 498 17.12 0.83 -9.86
N ASP A 499 15.85 0.56 -10.13
CA ASP A 499 15.43 0.11 -11.44
C ASP A 499 15.53 1.27 -12.42
N THR A 500 16.61 1.30 -13.22
CA THR A 500 16.85 2.39 -14.17
C THR A 500 15.81 2.44 -15.28
N ASP A 501 15.19 1.31 -15.63
CA ASP A 501 14.19 1.23 -16.70
C ASP A 501 12.81 1.63 -16.17
N GLU A 502 12.46 1.26 -14.92
CA GLU A 502 11.29 1.81 -14.22
C GLU A 502 11.43 3.33 -14.06
N PHE A 503 12.62 3.79 -13.63
CA PHE A 503 12.88 5.21 -13.47
C PHE A 503 12.79 5.98 -14.80
N ALA A 504 13.25 5.38 -15.91
CA ALA A 504 13.08 5.95 -17.23
C ALA A 504 11.60 6.10 -17.61
N ARG A 505 10.76 5.07 -17.32
CA ARG A 505 9.32 5.12 -17.54
C ARG A 505 8.63 6.15 -16.63
N TYR A 506 9.01 6.22 -15.35
CA TYR A 506 8.50 7.22 -14.43
C TYR A 506 8.79 8.64 -14.93
N MET A 507 10.06 8.95 -15.26
CA MET A 507 10.48 10.25 -15.76
C MET A 507 9.77 10.60 -17.08
N ALA A 508 9.66 9.64 -18.00
CA ALA A 508 8.93 9.83 -19.25
C ALA A 508 7.45 10.17 -18.99
N THR A 509 6.82 9.47 -18.04
CA THR A 509 5.41 9.67 -17.70
C THR A 509 5.17 11.06 -17.08
N VAL A 510 5.99 11.47 -16.13
CA VAL A 510 5.88 12.80 -15.50
C VAL A 510 6.10 13.91 -16.53
N CYS A 511 7.12 13.79 -17.37
CA CYS A 511 7.39 14.76 -18.44
C CYS A 511 6.27 14.80 -19.46
N TYR A 512 5.74 13.64 -19.86
CA TYR A 512 4.62 13.56 -20.80
C TYR A 512 3.33 14.14 -20.23
N ALA A 513 2.98 13.84 -18.98
CA ALA A 513 1.82 14.41 -18.32
C ALA A 513 1.92 15.94 -18.15
N GLY A 514 3.13 16.48 -18.06
CA GLY A 514 3.39 17.92 -18.02
C GLY A 514 2.78 18.59 -16.81
N THR A 515 3.06 18.08 -15.61
CA THR A 515 2.60 18.69 -14.37
C THR A 515 3.41 19.94 -14.04
N SER A 516 2.73 21.01 -13.66
CA SER A 516 3.38 22.28 -13.29
C SER A 516 3.85 22.34 -11.84
N ASP A 517 3.52 21.32 -11.04
CA ASP A 517 3.78 21.29 -9.59
C ASP A 517 4.79 20.19 -9.17
N TRP A 518 5.53 19.64 -10.11
CA TRP A 518 6.53 18.61 -9.80
C TRP A 518 7.95 19.12 -10.03
N VAL A 519 8.20 19.63 -11.18
CA VAL A 519 9.52 19.86 -11.73
C VAL A 519 10.05 21.27 -11.50
N LEU A 520 9.17 22.27 -11.54
CA LEU A 520 9.57 23.67 -11.37
C LEU A 520 9.69 24.09 -9.91
N THR A 521 9.27 23.25 -8.98
CA THR A 521 9.10 23.61 -7.57
C THR A 521 9.71 22.62 -6.59
N ASP A 522 10.46 21.59 -7.06
CA ASP A 522 10.96 20.50 -6.20
C ASP A 522 9.88 19.97 -5.25
N ASN A 523 8.70 19.67 -5.81
CA ASN A 523 7.52 19.32 -5.05
C ASN A 523 6.93 18.02 -5.62
N ASN A 524 6.11 17.31 -4.82
CA ASN A 524 5.39 16.12 -5.27
C ASN A 524 6.27 14.98 -5.84
N VAL A 525 7.51 14.84 -5.35
CA VAL A 525 8.33 13.67 -5.63
C VAL A 525 8.37 12.80 -4.39
N LYS A 526 7.97 11.55 -4.50
CA LYS A 526 8.01 10.56 -3.42
C LYS A 526 8.64 9.28 -3.91
N GLY A 527 9.48 8.71 -3.05
CA GLY A 527 10.08 7.42 -3.31
C GLY A 527 10.25 6.62 -2.03
N TYR A 528 10.41 5.33 -2.20
CA TYR A 528 10.66 4.38 -1.12
C TYR A 528 11.47 3.20 -1.64
N ARG A 529 12.10 2.47 -0.72
CA ARG A 529 12.77 1.18 -0.95
C ARG A 529 12.72 0.31 0.30
N SER A 530 12.74 -1.01 0.15
CA SER A 530 13.04 -1.92 1.24
C SER A 530 14.51 -1.81 1.64
N GLN A 531 14.82 -1.83 2.95
CA GLN A 531 16.22 -1.75 3.43
C GLN A 531 17.01 -3.03 3.17
N ASP A 532 16.35 -4.20 3.09
CA ASP A 532 17.03 -5.49 2.94
C ASP A 532 17.78 -5.63 1.60
N ASP A 533 17.10 -5.42 0.49
CA ASP A 533 17.66 -5.58 -0.86
C ASP A 533 16.97 -4.69 -1.90
N GLY A 534 16.05 -3.83 -1.42
CA GLY A 534 15.13 -3.10 -2.27
C GLY A 534 15.81 -2.04 -3.11
N LYS A 535 15.22 -1.80 -4.26
CA LYS A 535 15.52 -0.68 -5.14
C LYS A 535 14.54 0.45 -4.89
N PHE A 536 14.94 1.68 -5.21
CA PHE A 536 14.06 2.81 -5.11
C PHE A 536 12.98 2.76 -6.18
N HIS A 537 11.73 2.92 -5.73
CA HIS A 537 10.53 3.14 -6.53
C HIS A 537 10.07 4.57 -6.39
N PHE A 538 9.48 5.12 -7.44
CA PHE A 538 8.96 6.49 -7.47
C PHE A 538 7.48 6.47 -7.78
N VAL A 539 6.67 7.08 -6.91
CA VAL A 539 5.21 7.06 -7.04
C VAL A 539 4.72 8.19 -7.93
N PHE A 540 3.99 7.85 -8.98
CA PHE A 540 3.28 8.81 -9.83
C PHE A 540 1.99 9.23 -9.14
N PHE A 541 2.00 10.41 -8.53
CA PHE A 541 0.88 10.92 -7.73
C PHE A 541 0.73 12.44 -7.86
N ASP A 542 -0.42 12.99 -7.39
CA ASP A 542 -0.74 14.41 -7.38
C ASP A 542 -0.79 15.05 -8.77
N MET A 543 -1.53 14.39 -9.68
CA MET A 543 -1.62 14.75 -11.09
C MET A 543 -2.76 15.74 -11.41
N ASP A 544 -3.18 16.55 -10.45
CA ASP A 544 -4.26 17.51 -10.60
C ASP A 544 -3.86 18.80 -11.37
N LEU A 545 -2.55 19.09 -11.46
CA LEU A 545 -1.99 20.19 -12.26
C LEU A 545 -1.25 19.72 -13.52
N THR A 546 -1.70 18.61 -14.10
CA THR A 546 -1.18 18.08 -15.39
C THR A 546 -1.84 18.70 -16.61
N TRP A 547 -1.27 18.43 -17.78
CA TRP A 547 -1.78 18.75 -19.12
C TRP A 547 -1.76 20.24 -19.48
N GLU A 548 -1.32 21.13 -18.61
CA GLU A 548 -1.30 22.57 -18.86
C GLU A 548 -0.01 23.07 -19.52
N LYS A 549 1.07 22.30 -19.36
CA LYS A 549 2.42 22.64 -19.88
C LYS A 549 3.11 21.42 -20.45
N THR A 550 4.12 21.64 -21.26
CA THR A 550 5.12 20.64 -21.63
C THR A 550 6.33 20.86 -20.73
N ASN A 551 6.70 19.83 -19.97
CA ASN A 551 7.90 19.90 -19.15
C ASN A 551 9.12 19.42 -19.97
N ASN A 552 10.07 20.32 -20.17
CA ASN A 552 11.37 19.98 -20.69
C ASN A 552 12.32 19.73 -19.50
N VAL A 553 12.77 18.51 -19.34
CA VAL A 553 13.65 18.13 -18.22
C VAL A 553 15.00 18.89 -18.25
N GLU A 554 15.39 19.43 -19.40
CA GLU A 554 16.62 20.23 -19.51
C GLU A 554 16.50 21.63 -18.89
N ASP A 555 15.29 22.15 -18.83
CA ASP A 555 15.02 23.52 -18.34
C ASP A 555 14.75 23.55 -16.82
N LEU A 556 14.95 22.43 -16.12
CA LEU A 556 14.60 22.31 -14.72
C LEU A 556 15.73 22.76 -13.81
N ASP A 557 15.36 23.38 -12.69
CA ASP A 557 16.31 23.63 -11.61
C ASP A 557 16.87 22.30 -11.08
N ALA A 558 18.17 22.30 -10.79
CA ALA A 558 18.88 21.10 -10.46
C ALA A 558 18.58 20.68 -8.99
N ASN A 559 17.89 19.56 -8.83
CA ASN A 559 17.81 18.81 -7.57
C ASN A 559 18.40 17.42 -7.75
N ASP A 560 18.47 16.63 -6.67
CA ASP A 560 19.08 15.30 -6.71
C ASP A 560 18.42 14.38 -7.76
N ILE A 561 17.10 14.45 -7.96
CA ILE A 561 16.37 13.62 -8.93
C ILE A 561 16.68 14.05 -10.37
N ILE A 562 16.80 15.35 -10.60
CA ILE A 562 17.17 15.87 -11.91
C ILE A 562 18.63 15.57 -12.22
N TYR A 563 19.52 15.65 -11.22
CA TYR A 563 20.90 15.19 -11.38
C TYR A 563 20.98 13.70 -11.70
N LEU A 564 20.23 12.86 -10.97
CA LEU A 564 20.13 11.42 -11.25
C LEU A 564 19.72 11.17 -12.72
N TYR A 565 18.65 11.83 -13.17
CA TYR A 565 18.18 11.71 -14.55
C TYR A 565 19.24 12.19 -15.56
N ARG A 566 19.83 13.37 -15.34
CA ARG A 566 20.84 13.94 -16.25
C ARG A 566 22.09 13.06 -16.37
N ASN A 567 22.50 12.44 -15.28
CA ASN A 567 23.64 11.52 -15.25
C ASN A 567 23.30 10.24 -16.01
N LEU A 568 22.17 9.59 -15.71
CA LEU A 568 21.72 8.38 -16.40
C LEU A 568 21.47 8.63 -17.89
N LYS A 569 21.01 9.81 -18.29
CA LYS A 569 20.80 10.19 -19.68
C LYS A 569 22.08 10.14 -20.52
N GLN A 570 23.28 10.17 -19.92
CA GLN A 570 24.52 9.99 -20.66
C GLN A 570 24.66 8.58 -21.23
N SER A 571 24.06 7.57 -20.59
CA SER A 571 24.00 6.21 -21.12
C SER A 571 23.08 6.11 -22.33
N LYS A 572 23.57 5.42 -23.37
CA LYS A 572 22.77 5.12 -24.58
C LYS A 572 21.58 4.23 -24.26
N ALA A 573 21.76 3.25 -23.37
CA ALA A 573 20.70 2.31 -22.97
C ALA A 573 19.57 3.05 -22.23
N PHE A 574 19.87 3.87 -21.24
CA PHE A 574 18.85 4.65 -20.54
C PHE A 574 18.11 5.62 -21.46
N ARG A 575 18.84 6.31 -22.37
CA ARG A 575 18.21 7.19 -23.36
C ARG A 575 17.20 6.46 -24.23
N LYS A 576 17.55 5.24 -24.70
CA LYS A 576 16.64 4.41 -25.51
C LYS A 576 15.36 4.09 -24.72
N GLN A 577 15.50 3.64 -23.49
CA GLN A 577 14.37 3.32 -22.62
C GLN A 577 13.45 4.53 -22.39
N PHE A 578 14.03 5.69 -22.04
CA PHE A 578 13.25 6.92 -21.82
C PHE A 578 12.49 7.37 -23.08
N VAL A 579 13.19 7.41 -24.25
CA VAL A 579 12.58 7.85 -25.52
C VAL A 579 11.50 6.88 -25.97
N ALA A 580 11.73 5.57 -25.87
CA ALA A 580 10.74 4.55 -26.20
C ALA A 580 9.52 4.68 -25.30
N ALA A 581 9.71 4.79 -23.99
CA ALA A 581 8.63 4.99 -23.03
C ALA A 581 7.80 6.25 -23.37
N TYR A 582 8.46 7.36 -23.68
CA TYR A 582 7.78 8.60 -24.05
C TYR A 582 6.97 8.47 -25.34
N CYS A 583 7.51 7.82 -26.37
CA CYS A 583 6.80 7.52 -27.61
C CYS A 583 5.59 6.61 -27.36
N ILE A 584 5.73 5.59 -26.51
CA ILE A 584 4.65 4.67 -26.15
C ILE A 584 3.53 5.41 -25.38
N LEU A 585 3.88 6.28 -24.43
CA LEU A 585 2.91 7.14 -23.75
C LEU A 585 2.09 7.97 -24.77
N HIS A 586 2.76 8.51 -25.77
CA HIS A 586 2.12 9.29 -26.84
C HIS A 586 1.26 8.45 -27.78
N GLY A 587 1.78 7.33 -28.27
CA GLY A 587 1.18 6.57 -29.37
C GLY A 587 0.32 5.37 -28.97
N SER A 588 0.32 4.98 -27.68
CA SER A 588 -0.44 3.83 -27.21
C SER A 588 -1.26 4.12 -25.93
N ILE A 589 -0.70 4.83 -24.96
CA ILE A 589 -1.32 4.98 -23.64
C ILE A 589 -2.22 6.21 -23.55
N TYR A 590 -1.67 7.43 -23.68
CA TYR A 590 -2.44 8.67 -23.65
C TYR A 590 -2.94 9.07 -25.03
N THR A 591 -3.49 8.11 -25.75
CA THR A 591 -4.19 8.40 -27.01
C THR A 591 -5.50 9.15 -26.74
N GLN A 592 -5.99 9.90 -27.72
CA GLN A 592 -7.24 10.63 -27.57
C GLN A 592 -8.39 9.68 -27.22
N GLU A 593 -8.47 8.54 -27.92
CA GLU A 593 -9.52 7.53 -27.70
C GLU A 593 -9.51 6.99 -26.27
N ARG A 594 -8.35 6.59 -25.74
CA ARG A 594 -8.25 6.05 -24.37
C ARG A 594 -8.54 7.12 -23.32
N CYS A 595 -7.94 8.30 -23.46
CA CYS A 595 -8.19 9.41 -22.54
C CYS A 595 -9.68 9.76 -22.49
N GLN A 596 -10.34 9.80 -23.65
CA GLN A 596 -11.76 10.08 -23.75
C GLN A 596 -12.58 8.97 -23.11
N HIS A 597 -12.28 7.70 -23.39
CA HIS A 597 -12.99 6.56 -22.83
C HIS A 597 -12.91 6.53 -21.28
N VAL A 598 -11.72 6.67 -20.70
CA VAL A 598 -11.52 6.69 -19.24
C VAL A 598 -12.22 7.91 -18.62
N ALA A 599 -12.09 9.07 -19.24
CA ALA A 599 -12.75 10.29 -18.76
C ALA A 599 -14.27 10.17 -18.79
N ASP A 600 -14.84 9.65 -19.88
CA ASP A 600 -16.29 9.44 -20.03
C ASP A 600 -16.81 8.45 -18.99
N SER A 601 -16.08 7.35 -18.75
CA SER A 601 -16.43 6.34 -17.76
C SER A 601 -16.43 6.91 -16.33
N ILE A 602 -15.36 7.62 -15.94
CA ILE A 602 -15.27 8.24 -14.60
C ILE A 602 -16.32 9.34 -14.46
N CYS A 603 -16.51 10.20 -15.47
CA CYS A 603 -17.52 11.25 -15.42
C CYS A 603 -18.95 10.68 -15.31
N ALA A 604 -19.27 9.65 -16.07
CA ALA A 604 -20.56 8.97 -15.98
C ALA A 604 -20.78 8.39 -14.57
N LEU A 605 -19.74 7.83 -13.97
CA LEU A 605 -19.77 7.27 -12.62
C LEU A 605 -20.03 8.34 -11.56
N VAL A 606 -19.37 9.52 -11.62
CA VAL A 606 -19.39 10.49 -10.51
C VAL A 606 -20.36 11.67 -10.68
N LYS A 607 -20.91 11.90 -11.89
CA LYS A 607 -21.70 13.10 -12.22
C LYS A 607 -22.87 13.39 -11.25
N ASN A 608 -23.61 12.35 -10.83
CA ASN A 608 -24.74 12.53 -9.95
C ASN A 608 -24.31 12.80 -8.50
N ALA A 609 -23.18 12.21 -8.06
CA ALA A 609 -22.61 12.45 -6.76
C ALA A 609 -22.03 13.89 -6.66
N LEU A 610 -21.36 14.36 -7.70
CA LEU A 610 -20.89 15.77 -7.80
C LEU A 610 -22.05 16.75 -7.84
N ALA A 611 -23.19 16.38 -8.42
CA ALA A 611 -24.39 17.21 -8.42
C ALA A 611 -24.95 17.42 -7.01
N PHE A 612 -24.76 16.49 -6.07
CA PHE A 612 -25.15 16.68 -4.66
C PHE A 612 -24.38 17.82 -4.01
N ASP A 613 -23.18 18.10 -4.44
CA ASP A 613 -22.32 19.18 -3.96
C ASP A 613 -22.47 20.47 -4.80
N ASN A 614 -23.40 20.51 -5.77
CA ASN A 614 -23.52 21.57 -6.76
C ASN A 614 -22.24 21.83 -7.56
N ARG A 615 -21.44 20.77 -7.79
CA ARG A 615 -20.13 20.86 -8.43
C ARG A 615 -20.13 20.43 -9.90
N TYR A 616 -21.13 19.67 -10.33
CA TYR A 616 -21.15 19.15 -11.69
C TYR A 616 -21.76 20.20 -12.64
N THR A 617 -21.01 20.53 -13.69
CA THR A 617 -21.51 21.26 -14.87
C THR A 617 -21.00 20.61 -16.15
N THR A 618 -21.80 20.67 -17.21
CA THR A 618 -21.40 20.19 -18.55
C THR A 618 -20.15 20.92 -19.07
N GLY A 619 -20.00 22.20 -18.72
CA GLY A 619 -18.82 22.98 -19.07
C GLY A 619 -17.53 22.52 -18.40
N THR A 620 -17.60 22.06 -17.16
CA THR A 620 -16.45 21.51 -16.42
C THR A 620 -15.87 20.30 -17.13
N TYR A 621 -16.73 19.38 -17.52
CA TYR A 621 -16.31 18.15 -18.22
C TYR A 621 -15.70 18.44 -19.59
N ARG A 622 -16.35 19.33 -20.38
CA ARG A 622 -15.81 19.73 -21.69
C ARG A 622 -14.42 20.35 -21.56
N LYS A 623 -14.24 21.25 -20.60
CA LYS A 623 -12.92 21.86 -20.35
C LYS A 623 -11.86 20.83 -20.00
N LEU A 624 -12.19 19.86 -19.17
CA LEU A 624 -11.28 18.78 -18.83
C LEU A 624 -10.89 17.95 -20.04
N GLN A 625 -11.85 17.58 -20.91
CA GLN A 625 -11.59 16.92 -22.19
C GLN A 625 -10.64 17.74 -23.06
N GLU A 626 -10.98 18.98 -23.31
CA GLU A 626 -10.19 19.91 -24.14
C GLU A 626 -8.75 20.01 -23.64
N THR A 627 -8.54 20.11 -22.33
CA THR A 627 -7.20 20.23 -21.73
C THR A 627 -6.37 18.95 -21.88
N MET A 628 -6.97 17.78 -21.70
CA MET A 628 -6.22 16.52 -21.69
C MET A 628 -5.74 16.06 -23.05
N TRP A 629 -6.48 16.36 -24.13
CA TRP A 629 -6.19 15.79 -25.45
C TRP A 629 -6.24 16.77 -26.62
N GLU A 630 -6.10 18.06 -26.34
CA GLU A 630 -5.86 19.02 -27.42
C GLU A 630 -4.65 18.58 -28.27
N LYS A 631 -4.88 18.58 -29.58
CA LYS A 631 -3.87 18.13 -30.54
C LYS A 631 -2.57 18.94 -30.45
N SER A 632 -2.68 20.25 -30.23
CA SER A 632 -1.55 21.16 -30.08
C SER A 632 -0.62 20.77 -28.91
N HIS A 633 -1.16 20.36 -27.77
CA HIS A 633 -0.36 19.92 -26.64
C HIS A 633 0.38 18.61 -26.94
N ARG A 634 -0.22 17.66 -27.65
CA ARG A 634 0.43 16.42 -28.05
C ARG A 634 1.61 16.66 -29.00
N GLU A 635 1.42 17.50 -30.01
CA GLU A 635 2.48 17.90 -30.92
C GLU A 635 3.61 18.65 -30.20
N ALA A 636 3.26 19.56 -29.26
CA ALA A 636 4.24 20.27 -28.45
C ALA A 636 5.08 19.33 -27.56
N ARG A 637 4.51 18.24 -27.03
CA ARG A 637 5.23 17.24 -26.26
C ARG A 637 6.29 16.52 -27.09
N ILE A 638 5.94 16.06 -28.28
CA ILE A 638 6.90 15.45 -29.20
C ILE A 638 8.01 16.44 -29.59
N LYS A 639 7.64 17.67 -29.85
CA LYS A 639 8.62 18.73 -30.19
C LYS A 639 9.56 19.00 -28.97
N SER A 640 9.04 19.01 -27.77
CA SER A 640 9.86 19.13 -26.55
C SER A 640 10.86 17.97 -26.41
N LEU A 641 10.41 16.74 -26.64
CA LEU A 641 11.29 15.57 -26.64
C LEU A 641 12.38 15.68 -27.72
N MET A 642 12.02 16.06 -28.95
CA MET A 642 12.98 16.24 -30.04
C MET A 642 14.06 17.24 -29.65
N ASN A 643 13.66 18.40 -29.12
CA ASN A 643 14.60 19.43 -28.69
C ASN A 643 15.53 18.96 -27.59
N SER A 644 15.00 18.23 -26.57
CA SER A 644 15.78 17.73 -25.43
C SER A 644 16.81 16.66 -25.81
N TYR A 645 16.56 15.94 -26.90
CA TYR A 645 17.42 14.82 -27.34
C TYR A 645 18.11 15.06 -28.67
N GLY A 646 17.90 16.24 -29.30
CA GLY A 646 18.57 16.63 -30.54
C GLY A 646 18.13 15.82 -31.75
N PHE A 647 16.90 15.33 -31.78
CA PHE A 647 16.35 14.66 -32.97
C PHE A 647 15.98 15.70 -34.06
N SER A 648 16.49 15.49 -35.27
CA SER A 648 16.21 16.34 -36.41
C SER A 648 14.95 15.93 -37.16
N ASP A 649 14.64 14.64 -37.18
CA ASP A 649 13.56 14.04 -37.95
C ASP A 649 12.68 13.14 -37.09
N SER A 650 11.42 13.02 -37.44
CA SER A 650 10.43 12.17 -36.81
C SER A 650 9.63 11.40 -37.88
N LEU A 651 9.24 10.18 -37.50
CA LEU A 651 8.46 9.28 -38.35
C LEU A 651 7.06 9.09 -37.77
N ASN A 652 6.02 9.27 -38.55
CA ASN A 652 4.64 8.94 -38.18
C ASN A 652 4.37 7.46 -38.47
N VAL A 653 4.24 6.67 -37.44
CA VAL A 653 4.21 5.21 -37.51
C VAL A 653 2.97 4.65 -36.87
N ASN A 654 2.33 3.68 -37.54
CA ASN A 654 1.32 2.83 -36.97
C ASN A 654 1.89 1.39 -36.88
N LEU A 655 1.89 0.82 -35.68
CA LEU A 655 2.29 -0.56 -35.48
C LEU A 655 1.08 -1.38 -35.03
N SER A 656 0.98 -2.59 -35.55
CA SER A 656 -0.06 -3.55 -35.18
C SER A 656 0.43 -4.97 -35.35
N THR A 657 -0.33 -5.92 -34.85
CA THR A 657 -0.17 -7.36 -35.11
C THR A 657 -1.50 -7.97 -35.54
N ASN A 658 -1.47 -9.02 -36.32
CA ASN A 658 -2.64 -9.84 -36.64
C ASN A 658 -2.88 -10.97 -35.62
N CYS A 659 -2.06 -11.05 -34.55
CA CYS A 659 -2.17 -12.02 -33.48
C CYS A 659 -2.49 -11.29 -32.16
N ALA A 660 -3.61 -11.61 -31.54
CA ALA A 660 -4.05 -10.96 -30.29
C ALA A 660 -3.08 -11.22 -29.10
N TYR A 661 -2.32 -12.29 -29.16
CA TYR A 661 -1.40 -12.71 -28.09
C TYR A 661 0.05 -12.24 -28.30
N ALA A 662 0.35 -11.63 -29.45
CA ALA A 662 1.68 -11.11 -29.71
C ALA A 662 1.85 -9.70 -29.14
N ARG A 663 2.98 -9.42 -28.54
CA ARG A 663 3.37 -8.08 -28.07
C ARG A 663 4.30 -7.44 -29.07
N ILE A 664 4.19 -6.13 -29.16
CA ILE A 664 5.11 -5.26 -29.92
C ILE A 664 5.98 -4.52 -28.91
N GLN A 665 7.25 -4.38 -29.21
CA GLN A 665 8.21 -3.60 -28.43
C GLN A 665 8.80 -2.50 -29.27
N ILE A 666 9.13 -1.39 -28.63
CA ILE A 666 9.88 -0.28 -29.21
C ILE A 666 11.16 -0.12 -28.38
N ASP A 667 12.34 -0.34 -28.98
CA ASP A 667 13.64 -0.36 -28.30
C ASP A 667 13.64 -1.22 -27.01
N GLY A 668 12.91 -2.35 -27.02
CA GLY A 668 12.80 -3.29 -25.90
C GLY A 668 11.74 -2.93 -24.86
N VAL A 669 11.02 -1.81 -25.01
CA VAL A 669 9.91 -1.43 -24.13
C VAL A 669 8.59 -1.92 -24.74
N ASP A 670 7.82 -2.65 -23.95
CA ASP A 670 6.55 -3.24 -24.38
C ASP A 670 5.51 -2.17 -24.71
N VAL A 671 4.85 -2.33 -25.84
CA VAL A 671 3.73 -1.50 -26.27
C VAL A 671 2.43 -2.11 -25.74
N PRO A 672 1.72 -1.46 -24.84
CA PRO A 672 0.42 -1.93 -24.38
C PRO A 672 -0.56 -2.14 -25.54
N PHE A 673 -1.43 -3.14 -25.39
CA PHE A 673 -2.49 -3.48 -26.36
C PHE A 673 -1.98 -3.90 -27.76
N SER A 674 -0.67 -4.10 -27.95
CA SER A 674 -0.05 -4.44 -29.24
C SER A 674 -0.47 -3.53 -30.40
N LYS A 675 -0.72 -2.24 -30.06
CA LYS A 675 -1.09 -1.19 -31.01
C LYS A 675 -0.37 0.11 -30.67
N PHE A 676 0.19 0.72 -31.69
CA PHE A 676 0.85 2.02 -31.56
C PHE A 676 0.47 2.90 -32.75
N SER A 677 0.09 4.14 -32.49
CA SER A 677 -0.15 5.16 -33.51
C SER A 677 0.44 6.48 -33.04
N GLY A 678 1.67 6.76 -33.45
CA GLY A 678 2.42 7.91 -32.92
C GLY A 678 3.69 8.20 -33.69
N VAL A 679 4.61 8.83 -32.99
CA VAL A 679 5.88 9.30 -33.55
C VAL A 679 7.01 8.41 -33.05
N LEU A 680 7.87 7.96 -33.97
CA LEU A 680 9.17 7.36 -33.69
C LEU A 680 10.29 8.23 -34.29
N PHE A 681 11.53 7.95 -33.91
CA PHE A 681 12.71 8.65 -34.40
C PHE A 681 13.62 7.70 -35.18
N GLY A 682 14.41 8.24 -36.11
CA GLY A 682 15.29 7.43 -36.94
C GLY A 682 16.28 6.60 -36.10
N GLY A 683 16.42 5.32 -36.45
CA GLY A 683 17.28 4.37 -35.76
C GLY A 683 16.63 3.63 -34.59
N MET A 684 15.37 3.91 -34.22
CA MET A 684 14.63 3.10 -33.27
C MET A 684 14.27 1.73 -33.85
N THR A 685 14.32 0.71 -32.99
CA THR A 685 13.97 -0.66 -33.38
C THR A 685 12.56 -1.00 -32.91
N VAL A 686 11.87 -1.82 -33.72
CA VAL A 686 10.63 -2.47 -33.32
C VAL A 686 10.86 -3.96 -33.29
N SER A 687 10.31 -4.62 -32.29
CA SER A 687 10.39 -6.09 -32.17
C SER A 687 9.06 -6.67 -31.74
N THR A 688 8.95 -7.98 -31.80
CA THR A 688 7.74 -8.71 -31.38
C THR A 688 8.11 -10.04 -30.74
N ASP A 689 7.29 -10.49 -29.79
CA ASP A 689 7.48 -11.76 -29.10
C ASP A 689 6.78 -12.92 -29.82
N VAL A 690 7.07 -14.14 -29.39
CA VAL A 690 6.38 -15.34 -29.84
C VAL A 690 5.00 -15.41 -29.19
N ALA A 691 3.99 -15.78 -29.96
CA ALA A 691 2.65 -16.07 -29.46
C ALA A 691 2.35 -17.56 -29.58
N ASP A 692 1.71 -18.13 -28.54
CA ASP A 692 1.37 -19.56 -28.48
C ASP A 692 0.45 -19.96 -29.65
N GLY A 693 0.75 -21.09 -30.31
CA GLY A 693 0.00 -21.56 -31.45
C GLY A 693 0.19 -20.74 -32.75
N TYR A 694 1.15 -19.81 -32.76
CA TYR A 694 1.43 -18.96 -33.90
C TYR A 694 2.92 -18.94 -34.25
N ARG A 695 3.22 -18.80 -35.53
CA ARG A 695 4.55 -18.61 -36.08
C ARG A 695 4.70 -17.20 -36.59
N PHE A 696 5.70 -16.46 -36.14
CA PHE A 696 6.03 -15.17 -36.73
C PHE A 696 6.55 -15.36 -38.17
N ILE A 697 6.02 -14.58 -39.11
CA ILE A 697 6.36 -14.61 -40.52
C ILE A 697 7.24 -13.45 -40.93
N GLY A 698 6.98 -12.27 -40.36
CA GLY A 698 7.73 -11.07 -40.70
C GLY A 698 6.94 -9.78 -40.46
N TRP A 699 7.60 -8.68 -40.61
CA TRP A 699 7.02 -7.32 -40.64
C TRP A 699 6.63 -6.93 -42.03
N ARG A 700 5.43 -6.42 -42.22
CA ARG A 700 4.85 -6.03 -43.51
C ARG A 700 4.34 -4.59 -43.44
N ASP A 701 4.61 -3.83 -44.55
CA ASP A 701 4.10 -2.45 -44.72
C ASP A 701 2.63 -2.42 -45.21
N GLN A 702 2.04 -1.24 -45.27
CA GLN A 702 0.66 -1.00 -45.77
C GLN A 702 0.44 -1.42 -47.23
N HIS A 703 1.49 -1.64 -48.01
CA HIS A 703 1.44 -2.10 -49.42
C HIS A 703 1.70 -3.63 -49.52
N ASN A 704 1.65 -4.36 -48.43
CA ASN A 704 1.93 -5.79 -48.32
C ASN A 704 3.37 -6.20 -48.69
N ARG A 705 4.32 -5.29 -48.64
CA ARG A 705 5.74 -5.58 -48.91
C ARG A 705 6.40 -5.98 -47.58
N TRP A 706 7.23 -7.01 -47.63
CA TRP A 706 8.00 -7.44 -46.44
C TRP A 706 9.11 -6.42 -46.19
N LEU A 707 9.14 -5.95 -44.91
CA LEU A 707 10.19 -5.11 -44.38
C LEU A 707 11.33 -5.96 -43.83
N SER A 708 10.99 -7.01 -43.08
CA SER A 708 11.92 -7.94 -42.46
C SER A 708 11.20 -9.27 -42.12
N HIS A 709 11.93 -10.37 -42.17
CA HIS A 709 11.51 -11.66 -41.62
C HIS A 709 12.08 -11.93 -40.25
N GLU A 710 12.96 -11.07 -39.75
CA GLU A 710 13.48 -11.11 -38.39
C GLU A 710 12.46 -10.47 -37.42
N LYS A 711 12.41 -10.97 -36.19
CA LYS A 711 11.52 -10.42 -35.15
C LYS A 711 11.79 -8.94 -34.83
N GLU A 712 13.04 -8.53 -34.93
CA GLU A 712 13.48 -7.16 -34.75
C GLU A 712 13.81 -6.52 -36.10
N CYS A 713 13.37 -5.27 -36.29
CA CYS A 713 13.73 -4.46 -37.46
C CYS A 713 13.73 -2.97 -37.13
N GLN A 714 14.40 -2.17 -37.95
CA GLN A 714 14.39 -0.72 -37.88
C GLN A 714 13.31 -0.10 -38.79
N ILE A 715 12.57 0.83 -38.24
CA ILE A 715 11.63 1.64 -39.05
C ILE A 715 12.37 2.86 -39.59
N SER A 716 12.29 3.06 -40.91
CA SER A 716 13.02 4.13 -41.62
C SER A 716 12.14 5.10 -42.39
N SER A 717 10.84 4.92 -42.37
CA SER A 717 9.88 5.81 -43.08
C SER A 717 8.53 5.87 -42.37
N ASP A 718 7.77 6.90 -42.69
CA ASP A 718 6.34 6.98 -42.31
C ASP A 718 5.57 5.78 -42.86
N GLY A 719 4.62 5.28 -42.10
CA GLY A 719 3.75 4.21 -42.61
C GLY A 719 3.09 3.36 -41.53
N THR A 720 2.37 2.35 -42.05
CA THR A 720 1.74 1.32 -41.18
C THR A 720 2.50 0.02 -41.35
N TYR A 721 2.87 -0.57 -40.28
CA TYR A 721 3.64 -1.81 -40.21
C TYR A 721 2.90 -2.83 -39.32
N THR A 722 2.81 -4.06 -39.85
CA THR A 722 2.12 -5.14 -39.16
C THR A 722 3.08 -6.30 -38.92
N ALA A 723 3.21 -6.73 -37.68
CA ALA A 723 3.81 -8.01 -37.30
C ALA A 723 2.85 -9.13 -37.73
N VAL A 724 3.26 -9.92 -38.71
CA VAL A 724 2.41 -10.95 -39.31
C VAL A 724 2.73 -12.30 -38.70
N TYR A 725 1.71 -12.96 -38.20
CA TYR A 725 1.73 -14.29 -37.65
C TYR A 725 0.83 -15.22 -38.46
N GLU A 726 1.23 -16.45 -38.57
CA GLU A 726 0.46 -17.56 -39.11
C GLU A 726 0.15 -18.55 -38.02
N ARG A 727 -1.11 -18.96 -37.90
CA ARG A 727 -1.50 -20.00 -36.96
C ARG A 727 -0.85 -21.33 -37.36
N ILE A 728 -0.13 -21.94 -36.42
CA ILE A 728 0.45 -23.26 -36.55
C ILE A 728 -0.69 -24.25 -36.32
N ALA A 729 -1.00 -25.11 -37.29
CA ALA A 729 -2.16 -26.01 -37.38
C ALA A 729 -2.75 -26.54 -36.04
N ASP A 730 -4.03 -26.69 -36.05
CA ASP A 730 -5.01 -27.46 -35.23
C ASP A 730 -4.59 -28.14 -33.91
N GLU A 731 -3.56 -27.77 -33.23
CA GLU A 731 -3.46 -28.07 -31.82
C GLU A 731 -4.54 -27.26 -31.11
N HIS A 732 -5.49 -27.98 -30.52
CA HIS A 732 -6.60 -27.40 -29.78
C HIS A 732 -6.07 -26.75 -28.50
N LEU A 733 -5.59 -25.52 -28.60
CA LEU A 733 -5.24 -24.74 -27.41
C LEU A 733 -6.51 -24.60 -26.55
N SER A 734 -6.39 -24.94 -25.28
CA SER A 734 -7.44 -24.67 -24.31
C SER A 734 -7.78 -23.16 -24.30
N ALA A 735 -9.05 -22.83 -24.33
CA ALA A 735 -9.48 -21.45 -24.13
C ALA A 735 -9.06 -20.92 -22.75
N ILE A 736 -9.02 -21.82 -21.77
CA ILE A 736 -8.55 -21.51 -20.41
C ILE A 736 -7.13 -22.02 -20.27
N CYS A 737 -6.25 -21.20 -19.71
CA CYS A 737 -4.90 -21.61 -19.34
C CYS A 737 -4.56 -21.21 -17.89
N ILE A 738 -3.57 -21.88 -17.31
CA ILE A 738 -2.95 -21.46 -16.06
C ILE A 738 -2.01 -20.30 -16.41
N ASN A 739 -2.35 -19.12 -15.93
CA ASN A 739 -1.69 -17.87 -16.31
C ASN A 739 -0.55 -17.50 -15.36
N GLU A 740 -0.80 -17.61 -14.06
CA GLU A 740 0.18 -17.28 -13.01
C GLU A 740 0.03 -18.23 -11.82
N VAL A 741 1.14 -18.52 -11.14
CA VAL A 741 1.23 -19.42 -9.98
C VAL A 741 2.12 -18.80 -8.93
N CYS A 742 1.65 -18.74 -7.70
CA CYS A 742 2.44 -18.34 -6.54
C CYS A 742 2.34 -19.42 -5.45
N ALA A 743 3.43 -20.17 -5.24
CA ALA A 743 3.49 -21.29 -4.32
C ALA A 743 4.09 -20.93 -2.93
N ALA A 744 4.27 -19.65 -2.64
CA ALA A 744 4.84 -19.18 -1.37
C ALA A 744 4.35 -17.79 -1.00
N ASN A 745 3.13 -17.44 -1.37
CA ASN A 745 2.57 -16.10 -1.25
C ASN A 745 2.64 -15.52 0.18
N ASP A 746 3.30 -14.38 0.31
CA ASP A 746 3.37 -13.58 1.55
C ASP A 746 2.92 -12.11 1.36
N ILE A 747 2.31 -11.81 0.23
CA ILE A 747 1.84 -10.46 -0.11
C ILE A 747 0.31 -10.39 0.01
N TYR A 748 -0.38 -11.19 -0.77
CA TYR A 748 -1.82 -11.08 -1.00
C TYR A 748 -2.63 -11.95 -0.04
N VAL A 749 -3.83 -11.49 0.28
CA VAL A 749 -4.75 -12.22 1.14
C VAL A 749 -5.95 -12.73 0.35
N ASN A 750 -6.46 -13.88 0.74
CA ASN A 750 -7.71 -14.41 0.22
C ASN A 750 -8.93 -13.65 0.80
N ASP A 751 -10.11 -13.99 0.35
CA ASP A 751 -11.40 -13.43 0.78
C ASP A 751 -11.69 -13.63 2.29
N TYR A 752 -10.90 -14.44 2.99
CA TYR A 752 -10.95 -14.63 4.45
C TYR A 752 -9.77 -13.95 5.18
N GLY A 753 -9.02 -13.05 4.52
CA GLY A 753 -7.90 -12.30 5.08
C GLY A 753 -6.71 -13.20 5.46
N LYS A 754 -6.46 -14.27 4.70
CA LYS A 754 -5.33 -15.20 4.94
C LYS A 754 -4.43 -15.28 3.73
N ARG A 755 -3.12 -15.19 3.96
CA ARG A 755 -2.12 -15.46 2.94
C ARG A 755 -2.08 -16.96 2.65
N ALA A 756 -2.20 -17.30 1.39
CA ALA A 756 -2.18 -18.68 0.90
C ALA A 756 -1.61 -18.72 -0.51
N ASP A 757 -1.14 -19.89 -0.92
CA ASP A 757 -0.73 -20.14 -2.30
C ASP A 757 -1.93 -19.92 -3.23
N TRP A 758 -1.67 -19.49 -4.46
CA TRP A 758 -2.73 -19.25 -5.42
C TRP A 758 -2.33 -19.59 -6.85
N ILE A 759 -3.36 -19.82 -7.65
CA ILE A 759 -3.30 -20.10 -9.08
C ILE A 759 -4.22 -19.07 -9.76
N GLU A 760 -3.77 -18.52 -10.84
CA GLU A 760 -4.61 -17.68 -11.68
C GLU A 760 -4.89 -18.38 -13.01
N LEU A 761 -6.17 -18.45 -13.40
CA LEU A 761 -6.61 -18.87 -14.70
C LEU A 761 -6.92 -17.64 -15.56
N TYR A 762 -6.69 -17.76 -16.85
CA TYR A 762 -6.99 -16.73 -17.84
C TYR A 762 -7.77 -17.32 -19.02
N ASN A 763 -8.83 -16.60 -19.44
CA ASN A 763 -9.58 -16.97 -20.62
C ASN A 763 -9.03 -16.25 -21.87
N ARG A 764 -8.24 -16.95 -22.64
CA ARG A 764 -7.69 -16.49 -23.94
C ARG A 764 -8.64 -16.76 -25.12
N GLY A 765 -9.82 -17.31 -24.87
CA GLY A 765 -10.87 -17.57 -25.86
C GLY A 765 -11.70 -16.33 -26.20
N GLN A 766 -12.73 -16.52 -27.01
CA GLN A 766 -13.66 -15.45 -27.41
C GLN A 766 -15.02 -15.56 -26.73
N GLU A 767 -15.27 -16.67 -26.03
CA GLU A 767 -16.52 -16.98 -25.35
C GLU A 767 -16.30 -17.15 -23.85
N PRO A 768 -17.29 -16.85 -23.01
CA PRO A 768 -17.23 -17.19 -21.58
C PRO A 768 -17.06 -18.69 -21.37
N VAL A 769 -16.23 -19.09 -20.44
CA VAL A 769 -16.00 -20.50 -20.10
C VAL A 769 -16.27 -20.71 -18.61
N ASP A 770 -17.12 -21.69 -18.32
CA ASP A 770 -17.34 -22.16 -16.95
C ASP A 770 -16.33 -23.27 -16.63
N VAL A 771 -15.47 -23.04 -15.63
CA VAL A 771 -14.46 -23.99 -15.16
C VAL A 771 -14.96 -24.86 -14.00
N ALA A 772 -16.26 -24.80 -13.65
CA ALA A 772 -16.85 -25.75 -12.73
C ALA A 772 -16.64 -27.19 -13.21
N GLN A 773 -16.32 -28.09 -12.31
CA GLN A 773 -15.98 -29.50 -12.57
C GLN A 773 -14.67 -29.74 -13.36
N TRP A 774 -13.88 -28.71 -13.65
CA TRP A 774 -12.54 -28.91 -14.19
C TRP A 774 -11.62 -29.48 -13.11
N PHE A 775 -10.51 -30.10 -13.55
CA PHE A 775 -9.58 -30.79 -12.67
C PHE A 775 -8.24 -30.08 -12.64
N PHE A 776 -7.67 -29.97 -11.43
CA PHE A 776 -6.27 -29.63 -11.22
C PHE A 776 -5.47 -30.86 -10.79
N SER A 777 -4.21 -30.91 -11.18
CA SER A 777 -3.26 -31.91 -10.71
C SER A 777 -1.82 -31.38 -10.65
N ASP A 778 -1.14 -31.68 -9.56
CA ASP A 778 0.30 -31.55 -9.38
C ASP A 778 1.03 -32.91 -9.59
N GLU A 779 0.32 -33.91 -10.15
CA GLU A 779 0.80 -35.24 -10.42
C GLU A 779 0.56 -35.63 -11.90
N GLU A 780 1.63 -35.80 -12.66
CA GLU A 780 1.58 -36.11 -14.09
C GLU A 780 0.73 -37.37 -14.42
N ASN A 781 0.76 -38.38 -13.56
CA ASN A 781 0.03 -39.64 -13.74
C ASN A 781 -1.40 -39.64 -13.20
N ASN A 782 -1.85 -38.54 -12.63
CA ASN A 782 -3.19 -38.40 -12.05
C ASN A 782 -3.85 -37.07 -12.45
N PRO A 783 -4.25 -36.87 -13.71
CA PRO A 783 -4.72 -35.60 -14.22
C PRO A 783 -6.06 -35.10 -13.64
N THR A 784 -6.77 -35.97 -12.92
CA THR A 784 -8.10 -35.67 -12.31
C THR A 784 -8.04 -35.68 -10.78
N LYS A 785 -6.88 -35.31 -10.22
CA LYS A 785 -6.62 -35.38 -8.78
C LYS A 785 -7.58 -34.52 -7.94
N TYR A 786 -7.85 -33.30 -8.37
CA TYR A 786 -8.69 -32.32 -7.66
C TYR A 786 -9.69 -31.70 -8.62
N GLN A 787 -10.95 -31.69 -8.24
CA GLN A 787 -12.04 -31.14 -9.04
C GLN A 787 -12.58 -29.83 -8.43
N ILE A 788 -12.77 -28.80 -9.25
CA ILE A 788 -13.48 -27.59 -8.84
C ILE A 788 -14.96 -27.96 -8.63
N ASP A 789 -15.48 -27.74 -7.45
CA ASP A 789 -16.89 -28.02 -7.13
C ASP A 789 -17.81 -27.03 -7.90
N ASN A 790 -19.00 -27.50 -8.25
CA ASN A 790 -20.03 -26.72 -8.92
C ASN A 790 -21.18 -26.29 -8.00
N SER A 791 -21.12 -26.61 -6.72
CA SER A 791 -22.19 -26.38 -5.74
C SER A 791 -22.00 -25.10 -4.91
N GLY A 792 -20.93 -24.35 -5.15
CA GLY A 792 -20.58 -23.19 -4.33
C GLY A 792 -21.21 -21.87 -4.80
N GLU A 793 -21.06 -20.84 -3.99
CA GLU A 793 -21.63 -19.50 -4.24
C GLU A 793 -20.73 -18.61 -5.12
N ALA A 794 -19.44 -18.93 -5.25
CA ALA A 794 -18.52 -18.16 -6.06
C ALA A 794 -18.69 -18.44 -7.56
N SER A 795 -18.49 -17.43 -8.42
CA SER A 795 -18.55 -17.61 -9.86
C SER A 795 -17.33 -18.39 -10.37
N THR A 796 -17.57 -19.39 -11.20
CA THR A 796 -16.55 -20.16 -11.93
C THR A 796 -16.50 -19.80 -13.41
N ILE A 797 -17.26 -18.80 -13.84
CA ILE A 797 -17.32 -18.34 -15.23
C ILE A 797 -16.26 -17.28 -15.46
N ILE A 798 -15.36 -17.52 -16.41
CA ILE A 798 -14.32 -16.60 -16.82
C ILE A 798 -14.71 -15.98 -18.18
N GLN A 799 -14.93 -14.66 -18.20
CA GLN A 799 -15.22 -13.93 -19.44
C GLN A 799 -13.97 -13.88 -20.35
N PRO A 800 -14.12 -13.65 -21.65
CA PRO A 800 -12.97 -13.44 -22.53
C PRO A 800 -12.04 -12.34 -22.04
N ASN A 801 -10.73 -12.62 -21.99
CA ASN A 801 -9.68 -11.76 -21.47
C ASN A 801 -9.79 -11.42 -19.97
N GLU A 802 -10.49 -12.19 -19.20
CA GLU A 802 -10.58 -12.07 -17.74
C GLU A 802 -9.82 -13.18 -17.02
N HIS A 803 -9.56 -12.94 -15.74
CA HIS A 803 -8.82 -13.81 -14.84
C HIS A 803 -9.74 -14.39 -13.76
N LEU A 804 -9.39 -15.56 -13.24
CA LEU A 804 -10.00 -16.16 -12.06
C LEU A 804 -8.92 -16.66 -11.11
N VAL A 805 -8.89 -16.13 -9.90
CA VAL A 805 -7.97 -16.56 -8.86
C VAL A 805 -8.55 -17.73 -8.08
N ILE A 806 -7.72 -18.74 -7.84
CA ILE A 806 -8.05 -19.97 -7.10
C ILE A 806 -7.02 -20.14 -6.00
N TRP A 807 -7.48 -20.29 -4.77
CA TRP A 807 -6.63 -20.40 -3.58
C TRP A 807 -6.29 -21.86 -3.27
N CYS A 808 -5.01 -22.13 -3.04
CA CYS A 808 -4.49 -23.45 -2.66
C CYS A 808 -4.18 -23.46 -1.15
N ASP A 809 -5.19 -23.34 -0.31
CA ASP A 809 -5.04 -23.18 1.14
C ASP A 809 -5.41 -24.43 1.96
N GLY A 810 -5.87 -25.49 1.30
CA GLY A 810 -6.30 -26.73 1.96
C GLY A 810 -7.69 -26.62 2.63
N LYS A 811 -8.54 -25.64 2.24
CA LYS A 811 -9.81 -25.35 2.90
C LYS A 811 -11.01 -25.30 1.92
N PRO A 812 -11.32 -26.41 1.25
CA PRO A 812 -12.38 -26.46 0.24
C PRO A 812 -13.79 -26.20 0.80
N SER A 813 -13.93 -26.15 2.13
CA SER A 813 -15.20 -25.82 2.79
C SER A 813 -15.52 -24.32 2.80
N LEU A 814 -14.58 -23.46 2.40
CA LEU A 814 -14.82 -22.01 2.34
C LEU A 814 -15.64 -21.64 1.11
N THR A 815 -15.09 -21.85 -0.08
CA THR A 815 -15.81 -21.79 -1.35
C THR A 815 -15.16 -22.78 -2.33
N GLN A 816 -15.79 -23.01 -3.50
CA GLN A 816 -15.24 -23.87 -4.54
C GLN A 816 -13.94 -23.35 -5.18
N LEU A 817 -13.58 -22.10 -4.91
CA LEU A 817 -12.30 -21.51 -5.35
C LEU A 817 -11.18 -21.70 -4.33
N HIS A 818 -11.38 -22.50 -3.27
CA HIS A 818 -10.39 -22.94 -2.31
C HIS A 818 -10.10 -24.43 -2.48
N LEU A 819 -8.93 -24.77 -3.01
CA LEU A 819 -8.57 -26.15 -3.27
C LEU A 819 -8.09 -26.87 -2.00
N PRO A 820 -8.28 -28.21 -1.90
CA PRO A 820 -7.94 -28.99 -0.71
C PRO A 820 -6.45 -29.27 -0.57
N PHE A 821 -5.58 -28.55 -1.26
CA PHE A 821 -4.12 -28.75 -1.22
C PHE A 821 -3.36 -27.42 -1.21
N LYS A 822 -2.07 -27.53 -0.91
CA LYS A 822 -1.11 -26.41 -1.04
C LYS A 822 -0.15 -26.71 -2.18
N LEU A 823 0.34 -25.67 -2.82
CA LEU A 823 1.37 -25.80 -3.84
C LEU A 823 2.74 -26.12 -3.20
N LYS A 824 3.59 -26.80 -3.94
CA LYS A 824 4.97 -27.08 -3.52
C LYS A 824 5.88 -25.98 -4.07
N ASN A 825 6.57 -25.27 -3.22
CA ASN A 825 7.60 -24.33 -3.64
C ASN A 825 8.96 -25.05 -3.71
N ALA A 826 9.21 -25.70 -4.82
CA ALA A 826 10.44 -26.46 -5.09
C ALA A 826 10.82 -26.36 -6.57
N ASP A 827 12.00 -26.87 -6.96
CA ASP A 827 12.42 -26.90 -8.35
C ASP A 827 11.61 -27.93 -9.16
N ASN A 828 11.25 -27.55 -10.39
CA ASN A 828 10.61 -28.38 -11.40
C ASN A 828 9.24 -28.97 -10.98
N ASN A 829 8.34 -28.11 -10.54
CA ASN A 829 6.96 -28.51 -10.30
C ASN A 829 6.11 -28.30 -11.55
N THR A 830 5.19 -29.20 -11.79
CA THR A 830 4.20 -29.10 -12.87
C THR A 830 2.81 -29.02 -12.26
N LEU A 831 2.03 -28.06 -12.73
CA LEU A 831 0.60 -27.97 -12.45
C LEU A 831 -0.15 -28.19 -13.75
N ALA A 832 -1.12 -29.06 -13.76
CA ALA A 832 -1.98 -29.38 -14.91
C ALA A 832 -3.42 -29.01 -14.65
N LEU A 833 -4.11 -28.55 -15.69
CA LEU A 833 -5.53 -28.24 -15.75
C LEU A 833 -6.18 -29.07 -16.84
N GLN A 834 -7.35 -29.68 -16.53
CA GLN A 834 -8.09 -30.47 -17.50
C GLN A 834 -9.60 -30.20 -17.39
N SER A 835 -10.27 -30.03 -18.53
CA SER A 835 -11.74 -29.90 -18.56
C SER A 835 -12.44 -31.16 -18.08
N ALA A 836 -13.70 -31.02 -17.65
CA ALA A 836 -14.52 -32.15 -17.16
C ALA A 836 -14.66 -33.28 -18.18
N ASP A 837 -14.72 -32.98 -19.46
CA ASP A 837 -14.80 -33.96 -20.56
C ASP A 837 -13.43 -34.45 -21.07
N GLY A 838 -12.35 -33.95 -20.49
CA GLY A 838 -10.97 -34.32 -20.83
C GLY A 838 -10.45 -33.82 -22.17
N LYS A 839 -11.24 -33.02 -22.89
CA LYS A 839 -10.83 -32.52 -24.23
C LYS A 839 -9.83 -31.38 -24.17
N TRP A 840 -9.96 -30.50 -23.19
CA TRP A 840 -9.12 -29.32 -23.03
C TRP A 840 -8.11 -29.57 -21.92
N LYS A 841 -6.86 -29.28 -22.18
CA LYS A 841 -5.76 -29.44 -21.23
C LYS A 841 -4.82 -28.26 -21.35
N ASP A 842 -4.29 -27.83 -20.20
CA ASP A 842 -3.18 -26.88 -20.10
C ASP A 842 -2.26 -27.32 -18.97
N SER A 843 -1.01 -26.84 -19.00
CA SER A 843 -0.07 -27.06 -17.91
C SER A 843 0.96 -25.92 -17.84
N ILE A 844 1.46 -25.71 -16.65
CA ILE A 844 2.57 -24.78 -16.40
C ILE A 844 3.66 -25.48 -15.60
N LEU A 845 4.90 -25.28 -16.03
CA LEU A 845 6.08 -25.66 -15.26
C LEU A 845 6.51 -24.45 -14.44
N TYR A 846 6.61 -24.59 -13.13
CA TYR A 846 7.09 -23.56 -12.23
C TYR A 846 8.21 -24.09 -11.32
N HIS A 847 9.02 -23.17 -10.82
CA HIS A 847 10.21 -23.49 -10.03
C HIS A 847 10.14 -22.82 -8.66
N LEU A 848 11.14 -23.09 -7.81
CA LEU A 848 11.33 -22.41 -6.53
C LEU A 848 11.46 -20.89 -6.76
N HIS A 849 10.63 -20.13 -6.07
CA HIS A 849 10.62 -18.67 -6.09
C HIS A 849 10.48 -18.09 -4.67
N SER A 850 10.77 -16.81 -4.48
CA SER A 850 10.61 -16.16 -3.18
C SER A 850 9.13 -15.97 -2.83
N SER A 851 8.85 -15.60 -1.58
CA SER A 851 7.48 -15.36 -1.10
C SER A 851 6.85 -14.07 -1.66
N LYS A 852 7.64 -13.27 -2.36
CA LYS A 852 7.24 -12.01 -3.01
C LYS A 852 7.26 -12.11 -4.53
N GLU A 853 7.43 -13.30 -5.06
CA GLU A 853 7.50 -13.59 -6.48
C GLU A 853 6.42 -14.59 -6.90
N SER A 854 6.18 -14.66 -8.20
CA SER A 854 5.33 -15.64 -8.84
C SER A 854 5.96 -16.15 -10.14
N VAL A 855 5.36 -17.16 -10.73
CA VAL A 855 5.75 -17.69 -12.04
C VAL A 855 4.55 -17.70 -12.95
N GLY A 856 4.62 -17.07 -14.09
CA GLY A 856 3.48 -16.93 -14.97
C GLY A 856 3.80 -16.71 -16.44
N ARG A 857 2.76 -16.66 -17.24
CA ARG A 857 2.82 -16.43 -18.69
C ARG A 857 2.90 -14.94 -18.97
N TYR A 858 3.77 -14.56 -19.89
CA TYR A 858 3.82 -13.21 -20.38
C TYR A 858 4.01 -13.20 -21.92
N PRO A 859 3.10 -12.50 -22.64
CA PRO A 859 1.83 -11.90 -22.18
C PRO A 859 0.84 -12.98 -21.69
N ASP A 860 -0.29 -12.53 -21.08
CA ASP A 860 -1.36 -13.44 -20.64
C ASP A 860 -1.71 -14.48 -21.71
N GLY A 861 -1.84 -15.73 -21.29
CA GLY A 861 -2.12 -16.84 -22.18
C GLY A 861 -1.00 -17.20 -23.14
N GLY A 862 0.16 -16.56 -23.10
CA GLY A 862 1.32 -16.84 -23.94
C GLY A 862 2.05 -18.12 -23.57
N ILE A 863 3.10 -18.49 -24.34
CA ILE A 863 3.91 -19.69 -24.10
C ILE A 863 5.11 -19.44 -23.21
N ASN A 864 5.60 -18.20 -23.19
CA ASN A 864 6.78 -17.85 -22.41
C ASN A 864 6.43 -17.75 -20.93
N ILE A 865 7.18 -18.46 -20.10
CA ILE A 865 7.01 -18.47 -18.66
C ILE A 865 8.11 -17.62 -18.04
N TRP A 866 7.72 -16.73 -17.15
CA TRP A 866 8.60 -15.78 -16.48
C TRP A 866 8.48 -15.90 -14.98
N THR A 867 9.54 -15.54 -14.26
CA THR A 867 9.47 -15.22 -12.85
C THR A 867 9.10 -13.74 -12.73
N PHE A 868 8.00 -13.45 -12.09
CA PHE A 868 7.58 -12.07 -11.81
C PHE A 868 8.06 -11.66 -10.43
N TYR A 869 8.90 -10.65 -10.36
CA TYR A 869 9.32 -10.03 -9.11
C TYR A 869 8.19 -9.22 -8.45
N HIS A 870 7.17 -8.90 -9.22
CA HIS A 870 5.94 -8.25 -8.78
C HIS A 870 4.75 -9.05 -9.32
N PRO A 871 4.20 -9.98 -8.53
CA PRO A 871 3.04 -10.77 -8.93
C PRO A 871 1.83 -9.90 -9.30
N THR A 872 1.04 -10.35 -10.26
CA THR A 872 -0.05 -9.57 -10.87
C THR A 872 -1.43 -10.15 -10.63
N ILE A 873 -1.64 -10.76 -9.49
CA ILE A 873 -2.86 -11.48 -9.11
C ILE A 873 -4.16 -10.74 -9.46
N GLY A 874 -5.03 -11.38 -10.24
CA GLY A 874 -6.34 -10.86 -10.65
C GLY A 874 -6.28 -9.76 -11.72
N THR A 875 -5.10 -9.51 -12.31
CA THR A 875 -4.90 -8.48 -13.33
C THR A 875 -4.02 -8.99 -14.47
N HIS A 876 -3.92 -8.23 -15.56
CA HIS A 876 -3.02 -8.59 -16.66
C HIS A 876 -1.56 -8.65 -16.19
N ASN A 877 -0.88 -9.72 -16.58
CA ASN A 877 0.53 -9.90 -16.28
C ASN A 877 1.36 -8.78 -16.90
N THR A 878 2.18 -8.16 -16.08
CA THR A 878 3.15 -7.13 -16.47
C THR A 878 4.55 -7.63 -16.15
N ARG A 879 5.47 -7.46 -17.10
CA ARG A 879 6.86 -7.82 -16.91
C ARG A 879 7.68 -6.59 -16.54
N THR A 880 8.47 -6.71 -15.50
CA THR A 880 9.48 -5.70 -15.14
C THR A 880 10.81 -6.07 -15.78
N THR A 881 11.79 -5.17 -15.76
CA THR A 881 13.13 -5.41 -16.30
C THR A 881 13.95 -6.43 -15.52
N TYR A 882 13.51 -6.77 -14.31
CA TYR A 882 14.16 -7.78 -13.48
C TYR A 882 13.57 -9.17 -13.64
N ASP A 883 12.47 -9.32 -14.37
CA ASP A 883 11.85 -10.61 -14.58
C ASP A 883 12.78 -11.52 -15.38
N SER A 884 12.88 -12.77 -14.97
CA SER A 884 13.71 -13.78 -15.60
C SER A 884 12.85 -14.80 -16.33
N ALA A 885 13.18 -15.06 -17.59
CA ALA A 885 12.51 -16.13 -18.33
C ALA A 885 12.85 -17.49 -17.73
N VAL A 886 11.83 -18.28 -17.44
CA VAL A 886 11.96 -19.67 -16.95
C VAL A 886 12.16 -20.62 -18.13
N ASN A 887 11.41 -20.41 -19.22
CA ASN A 887 11.58 -21.09 -20.47
C ASN A 887 11.55 -20.06 -21.60
N ASN A 888 12.69 -19.61 -22.05
CA ASN A 888 12.75 -18.96 -23.35
C ASN A 888 12.59 -20.03 -24.42
N VAL A 889 11.41 -20.19 -24.97
CA VAL A 889 11.22 -20.87 -26.24
C VAL A 889 11.69 -19.90 -27.32
N GLN A 890 12.97 -19.54 -27.26
CA GLN A 890 13.64 -18.91 -28.38
C GLN A 890 13.81 -19.97 -29.46
N ASP A 891 13.09 -19.80 -30.56
CA ASP A 891 13.43 -20.32 -31.85
C ASP A 891 14.02 -21.75 -31.88
N SER A 892 13.23 -22.69 -31.50
CA SER A 892 13.44 -24.00 -32.07
C SER A 892 12.07 -24.64 -32.31
N VAL A 893 11.55 -24.39 -33.49
CA VAL A 893 10.89 -25.51 -34.15
C VAL A 893 11.98 -26.56 -34.33
N ILE A 894 12.41 -27.18 -33.23
CA ILE A 894 13.01 -28.50 -33.27
C ILE A 894 11.80 -29.41 -33.25
N PRO A 895 11.59 -30.24 -34.30
CA PRO A 895 10.68 -31.36 -34.20
C PRO A 895 11.03 -32.10 -32.90
N LEU A 896 10.03 -32.58 -32.17
CA LEU A 896 10.20 -33.51 -31.03
C LEU A 896 10.99 -34.73 -31.51
N THR A 897 12.28 -34.55 -31.64
CA THR A 897 13.24 -35.65 -31.68
C THR A 897 13.69 -35.83 -30.25
N GLN A 898 13.64 -37.06 -29.81
CA GLN A 898 13.95 -37.58 -28.46
C GLN A 898 15.06 -36.82 -27.72
N PRO A 899 15.01 -36.72 -26.39
CA PRO A 899 15.99 -35.96 -25.61
C PRO A 899 17.39 -36.43 -26.00
N ASP A 900 18.19 -35.51 -26.58
CA ASP A 900 19.59 -35.74 -26.84
C ASP A 900 20.25 -36.16 -25.53
N GLU A 901 20.73 -37.40 -25.48
CA GLU A 901 21.41 -37.91 -24.29
C GLU A 901 22.58 -36.97 -23.93
N ILE A 902 22.45 -36.31 -22.79
CA ILE A 902 23.50 -35.44 -22.23
C ILE A 902 24.70 -36.35 -21.92
N GLU A 903 25.83 -36.09 -22.57
CA GLU A 903 27.07 -36.81 -22.33
C GLU A 903 27.81 -36.29 -21.10
N ASN A 904 27.84 -34.97 -20.88
CA ASN A 904 28.54 -34.36 -19.76
C ASN A 904 28.05 -32.98 -19.39
N ILE A 905 28.12 -32.65 -18.11
CA ILE A 905 27.86 -31.32 -17.56
C ILE A 905 29.08 -30.84 -16.80
N ASP A 906 29.70 -29.79 -17.29
CA ASP A 906 30.84 -29.12 -16.65
C ASP A 906 30.43 -27.79 -16.04
N TYR A 907 30.93 -27.46 -14.85
CA TYR A 907 30.71 -26.19 -14.18
C TYR A 907 32.03 -25.41 -14.11
N TYR A 908 31.92 -24.07 -14.27
CA TYR A 908 33.06 -23.15 -14.20
C TYR A 908 32.71 -21.95 -13.33
N THR A 909 33.69 -21.39 -12.62
CA THR A 909 33.55 -20.07 -12.01
C THR A 909 33.50 -19.01 -13.13
N ILE A 910 33.09 -17.79 -12.82
CA ILE A 910 33.13 -16.68 -13.78
C ILE A 910 34.55 -16.46 -14.32
N GLY A 911 35.58 -16.68 -13.51
CA GLY A 911 36.97 -16.63 -13.93
C GLY A 911 37.45 -17.80 -14.81
N GLY A 912 36.56 -18.70 -15.25
CA GLY A 912 36.87 -19.80 -16.15
C GLY A 912 37.48 -21.03 -15.49
N ILE A 913 37.58 -21.14 -14.18
CA ILE A 913 38.10 -22.29 -13.45
C ILE A 913 37.00 -23.38 -13.40
N LYS A 914 37.34 -24.58 -13.90
CA LYS A 914 36.42 -25.72 -13.83
C LYS A 914 36.27 -26.22 -12.40
N ILE A 915 35.02 -26.49 -11.98
CA ILE A 915 34.65 -27.01 -10.66
C ILE A 915 33.77 -28.26 -10.81
N LEU A 916 33.76 -29.11 -9.82
CA LEU A 916 32.95 -30.35 -9.87
C LEU A 916 31.44 -30.06 -9.80
N LYS A 917 31.01 -29.15 -8.96
CA LYS A 917 29.63 -28.66 -8.81
C LYS A 917 29.67 -27.34 -8.04
N PRO A 918 28.77 -26.38 -8.27
CA PRO A 918 28.60 -25.19 -7.43
C PRO A 918 28.33 -25.58 -5.96
N PHE A 919 29.14 -25.11 -5.03
CA PHE A 919 29.04 -25.47 -3.61
C PHE A 919 28.94 -24.24 -2.65
N THR A 920 29.16 -23.06 -3.16
CA THR A 920 28.99 -21.80 -2.42
C THR A 920 28.04 -20.89 -3.18
N ASN A 921 27.44 -19.92 -2.48
CA ASN A 921 26.66 -18.88 -3.13
C ASN A 921 27.53 -18.12 -4.14
N GLY A 922 27.03 -17.92 -5.34
CA GLY A 922 27.77 -17.25 -6.40
C GLY A 922 27.28 -17.56 -7.80
N ILE A 923 27.88 -16.89 -8.78
CA ILE A 923 27.56 -17.03 -10.19
C ILE A 923 28.54 -18.03 -10.83
N TYR A 924 28.00 -18.97 -11.59
CA TYR A 924 28.77 -20.03 -12.26
C TYR A 924 28.30 -20.16 -13.72
N ILE A 925 29.17 -20.75 -14.55
CA ILE A 925 28.85 -21.10 -15.93
C ILE A 925 28.66 -22.60 -16.01
N LYS A 926 27.48 -23.06 -16.39
CA LYS A 926 27.15 -24.44 -16.68
C LYS A 926 27.39 -24.69 -18.20
N VAL A 927 28.18 -25.67 -18.54
CA VAL A 927 28.41 -26.11 -19.91
C VAL A 927 27.89 -27.53 -20.06
N VAL A 928 26.88 -27.70 -20.89
CA VAL A 928 26.28 -28.99 -21.21
C VAL A 928 26.83 -29.43 -22.57
N ARG A 929 27.32 -30.70 -22.67
CA ARG A 929 27.69 -31.33 -23.93
C ARG A 929 26.70 -32.45 -24.22
N ASN A 930 26.23 -32.52 -25.47
CA ASN A 930 25.50 -33.68 -25.96
C ASN A 930 26.44 -34.68 -26.64
N LYS A 931 25.96 -35.89 -26.91
CA LYS A 931 26.73 -36.95 -27.59
C LYS A 931 27.20 -36.55 -29.01
N ASN A 932 26.59 -35.53 -29.60
CA ASN A 932 27.00 -35.02 -30.93
C ASN A 932 28.11 -33.97 -30.85
N GLY A 933 28.67 -33.69 -29.66
CA GLY A 933 29.75 -32.75 -29.42
C GLY A 933 29.36 -31.28 -29.34
N GLU A 934 28.07 -30.93 -29.46
CA GLU A 934 27.56 -29.59 -29.29
C GLU A 934 27.68 -29.14 -27.83
N ARG A 935 28.05 -27.89 -27.64
CA ARG A 935 28.26 -27.27 -26.33
C ARG A 935 27.27 -26.15 -26.13
N ARG A 936 26.46 -26.25 -25.08
CA ARG A 936 25.60 -25.12 -24.61
C ARG A 936 26.19 -24.57 -23.32
N ARG A 937 26.20 -23.21 -23.20
CA ARG A 937 26.64 -22.52 -21.98
C ARG A 937 25.45 -21.79 -21.37
N SER A 938 25.25 -21.92 -20.09
CA SER A 938 24.28 -21.15 -19.33
C SER A 938 24.93 -20.58 -18.07
N LYS A 939 24.57 -19.36 -17.70
CA LYS A 939 24.89 -18.79 -16.41
C LYS A 939 23.95 -19.42 -15.37
N ILE A 940 24.48 -19.86 -14.26
CA ILE A 940 23.67 -20.33 -13.13
C ILE A 940 24.11 -19.55 -11.90
N GLU A 941 23.16 -19.17 -11.11
CA GLU A 941 23.37 -18.54 -9.81
C GLU A 941 23.01 -19.57 -8.74
N LYS A 942 23.79 -19.60 -7.68
CA LYS A 942 23.50 -20.40 -6.50
C LYS A 942 23.53 -19.46 -5.31
N TYR A 943 22.42 -19.43 -4.61
CA TYR A 943 22.22 -18.67 -3.39
C TYR A 943 22.43 -19.52 -2.15
#